data_9503b6a5f9b4be8882f18494c8de1630
#
_entry.id   9503b6a5f9b4be8882f18494c8de1630
#
_cell.length_a   1.000
_cell.length_b   1.000
_cell.length_c   1.000
_cell.angle_alpha   90.00
_cell.angle_beta   90.00
_cell.angle_gamma   90.00
#
_symmetry.space_group_name_H-M   'P 1'
#
loop_
_entity.id
_entity.type
_entity.pdbx_description
1 polymer ?
#
loop_
_entity_poly.entity_id
_entity_poly.type
_entity_poly.pdbx_seq_one_letter_code
_entity_poly.pdbx_strand_id
1 'polypeptide(L)'
;MLTDSPSDVKFEIGHVLFIDIVGYSKLFITEQSEQIQTLRAIVRGTEQFKKAEAEGKLLRLPTGDGGALVFRNSLEAPVLCALEISKAIKSHPELKVRMGIHSGPVNEITDLNEQANIAGVGINIALRVMDCGDAGHILLSKRVADDLEQYPQWRSHLADLGECEVKHGTRVSVVNLYTDDAGNPRAPQKFTNPQSGVAAAIPISNGRRRRKFLVAAGAVLTFVIIAAAAWFLSRQKTATVAPALTSASSAAAAIPAKSIAVLPFDNLSDDKSNAFFAEGVQDEILTRLAKVADLKVISRTSTQHFKSAPENLPQIAKQLGVANILEGSVQKANDQVRVNVQLINALTDAHLWAEIYDRKLTDIFAVESEIAKTIADTLQVKLSGSEKIAITTKPTENPEAHELYLKGRYFWNRRTAENLKKAADYFQQAIDEDPKYALAYAGLADCRVLLPAYPGLGNTPRDELPKALEAARKAVELDDTLAEGHTSLARALASTLQLSAATSEFHRAIELNPNYATAHQWFGECLQSQGQLEEALAELKRAQELDPLSLVIGSLYGFALDTVGRSNEAIAQLRKTIEIDPSFSNSGGLLGIVLEHNGRLKEAIAEYEKNISLHEDAISLSQLAGAYFLAGKKAEAQQLWDKLRGLSNRQYVPAYSMAVAQSSFGNKDEAIRLLEKSYEDHAPFDSQDLGWILVDHRLDSLRGDSRFKNLIARIFSGEPR
;
A
#
# COMPACT_ATOMS: atom_id res chain seq x y z
N MET A 1 33.01 -42.34 -2.89
CA MET A 1 32.70 -41.69 -1.60
C MET A 1 31.50 -40.82 -1.90
N LEU A 2 30.36 -41.21 -1.41
CA LEU A 2 29.10 -40.51 -1.59
C LEU A 2 29.12 -39.28 -0.67
N THR A 3 28.98 -38.10 -1.24
CA THR A 3 28.90 -36.83 -0.53
C THR A 3 27.53 -36.71 0.11
N ASP A 4 27.52 -36.33 1.37
CA ASP A 4 26.34 -36.13 2.21
C ASP A 4 25.31 -35.21 1.55
N SER A 5 24.05 -35.67 1.54
CA SER A 5 22.88 -34.90 1.15
C SER A 5 22.59 -33.84 2.22
N PRO A 6 21.96 -32.66 1.84
CA PRO A 6 21.61 -31.64 2.82
C PRO A 6 20.59 -32.19 3.82
N SER A 7 20.79 -31.80 5.07
CA SER A 7 20.10 -32.23 6.28
C SER A 7 18.58 -32.40 6.12
N ASP A 8 18.10 -33.60 6.42
CA ASP A 8 16.67 -33.92 6.64
C ASP A 8 16.06 -32.92 7.61
N VAL A 9 15.17 -32.05 7.13
CA VAL A 9 14.32 -31.22 7.97
C VAL A 9 13.35 -32.17 8.66
N LYS A 10 13.62 -32.51 9.91
CA LYS A 10 12.76 -33.37 10.73
C LYS A 10 11.53 -32.62 11.14
N PHE A 11 10.43 -32.82 10.42
CA PHE A 11 9.09 -32.43 10.88
C PHE A 11 8.70 -33.30 12.05
N GLU A 12 8.31 -32.66 13.14
CA GLU A 12 7.71 -33.36 14.28
C GLU A 12 6.35 -32.77 14.63
N ILE A 13 5.53 -33.54 15.32
CA ILE A 13 4.26 -33.05 15.83
C ILE A 13 4.49 -32.42 17.20
N GLY A 14 4.31 -31.10 17.27
CA GLY A 14 4.32 -30.36 18.53
C GLY A 14 2.91 -30.10 19.05
N HIS A 15 2.75 -30.11 20.37
CA HIS A 15 1.53 -29.76 21.06
C HIS A 15 1.66 -28.33 21.60
N VAL A 16 1.02 -27.38 20.94
CA VAL A 16 1.23 -25.95 21.13
C VAL A 16 0.20 -25.37 22.07
N LEU A 17 0.63 -24.69 23.12
CA LEU A 17 -0.16 -23.80 23.94
C LEU A 17 0.23 -22.36 23.64
N PHE A 18 -0.63 -21.60 23.02
CA PHE A 18 -0.47 -20.17 22.81
C PHE A 18 -1.17 -19.39 23.93
N ILE A 19 -0.51 -18.34 24.45
CA ILE A 19 -0.96 -17.55 25.61
C ILE A 19 -0.81 -16.07 25.27
N ASP A 20 -1.83 -15.26 25.55
CA ASP A 20 -1.85 -13.84 25.26
C ASP A 20 -2.55 -13.03 26.35
N ILE A 21 -2.03 -11.83 26.67
CA ILE A 21 -2.63 -10.87 27.62
C ILE A 21 -3.63 -9.99 26.89
N VAL A 22 -4.91 -10.13 27.23
CA VAL A 22 -6.00 -9.39 26.60
C VAL A 22 -5.92 -7.91 26.95
N GLY A 23 -5.76 -7.07 25.91
CA GLY A 23 -5.70 -5.62 26.06
C GLY A 23 -4.33 -5.05 26.40
N TYR A 24 -3.26 -5.85 26.29
CA TYR A 24 -1.88 -5.47 26.59
C TYR A 24 -1.44 -4.13 25.96
N SER A 25 -1.76 -3.90 24.70
CA SER A 25 -1.41 -2.66 23.98
C SER A 25 -2.09 -1.37 24.52
N LYS A 26 -3.09 -1.50 25.40
CA LYS A 26 -3.80 -0.39 26.03
C LYS A 26 -3.24 -0.03 27.43
N LEU A 27 -2.32 -0.82 27.94
CA LEU A 27 -1.68 -0.63 29.24
C LEU A 27 -0.52 0.36 29.14
N PHE A 28 -0.21 1.04 30.24
CA PHE A 28 1.01 1.84 30.35
C PHE A 28 2.26 0.94 30.34
N ILE A 29 3.41 1.46 29.91
CA ILE A 29 4.67 0.70 29.76
C ILE A 29 5.07 -0.01 31.07
N THR A 30 4.86 0.62 32.22
CA THR A 30 5.11 0.02 33.54
C THR A 30 4.20 -1.16 33.82
N GLU A 31 2.90 -1.02 33.54
CA GLU A 31 1.90 -2.09 33.71
C GLU A 31 2.16 -3.26 32.75
N GLN A 32 2.56 -2.96 31.51
CA GLN A 32 2.97 -3.97 30.52
C GLN A 32 4.13 -4.83 31.07
N SER A 33 5.15 -4.17 31.64
CA SER A 33 6.31 -4.86 32.22
C SER A 33 5.93 -5.72 33.44
N GLU A 34 5.07 -5.23 34.31
CA GLU A 34 4.61 -5.98 35.50
C GLU A 34 3.74 -7.18 35.09
N GLN A 35 2.79 -7.00 34.19
CA GLN A 35 1.90 -8.08 33.76
C GLN A 35 2.64 -9.19 33.03
N ILE A 36 3.60 -8.88 32.15
CA ILE A 36 4.38 -9.89 31.45
C ILE A 36 5.32 -10.64 32.40
N GLN A 37 5.89 -9.98 33.43
CA GLN A 37 6.69 -10.62 34.46
C GLN A 37 5.85 -11.57 35.33
N THR A 38 4.66 -11.13 35.75
CA THR A 38 3.70 -11.95 36.49
C THR A 38 3.27 -13.17 35.68
N LEU A 39 2.92 -12.99 34.41
CA LEU A 39 2.58 -14.12 33.53
C LEU A 39 3.73 -15.10 33.40
N ARG A 40 4.97 -14.63 33.20
CA ARG A 40 6.18 -15.48 33.14
C ARG A 40 6.40 -16.27 34.43
N ALA A 41 6.18 -15.66 35.57
CA ALA A 41 6.32 -16.34 36.85
C ALA A 41 5.27 -17.44 37.01
N ILE A 42 4.01 -17.16 36.68
CA ILE A 42 2.92 -18.15 36.72
C ILE A 42 3.22 -19.32 35.78
N VAL A 43 3.54 -19.06 34.51
CA VAL A 43 3.82 -20.08 33.49
C VAL A 43 4.98 -20.99 33.94
N ARG A 44 6.08 -20.42 34.37
CA ARG A 44 7.25 -21.18 34.89
C ARG A 44 6.97 -21.91 36.20
N GLY A 45 5.96 -21.47 36.93
CA GLY A 45 5.50 -22.08 38.17
C GLY A 45 4.76 -23.40 37.99
N THR A 46 4.16 -23.65 36.79
CA THR A 46 3.34 -24.84 36.51
C THR A 46 4.16 -26.12 36.53
N GLU A 47 3.51 -27.22 36.94
CA GLU A 47 4.16 -28.54 36.98
C GLU A 47 4.55 -29.05 35.60
N GLN A 48 3.62 -28.82 34.61
CA GLN A 48 3.83 -29.29 33.24
C GLN A 48 4.99 -28.57 32.56
N PHE A 49 5.14 -27.26 32.80
CA PHE A 49 6.30 -26.49 32.32
C PHE A 49 7.61 -27.07 32.89
N LYS A 50 7.71 -27.22 34.23
CA LYS A 50 8.90 -27.74 34.90
C LYS A 50 9.26 -29.14 34.44
N LYS A 51 8.27 -30.01 34.29
CA LYS A 51 8.47 -31.38 33.83
C LYS A 51 9.00 -31.42 32.40
N ALA A 52 8.34 -30.72 31.47
CA ALA A 52 8.76 -30.69 30.09
C ALA A 52 10.13 -30.01 29.88
N GLU A 53 10.44 -28.98 30.67
CA GLU A 53 11.75 -28.32 30.69
C GLU A 53 12.85 -29.26 31.18
N ALA A 54 12.61 -29.97 32.27
CA ALA A 54 13.56 -30.94 32.84
C ALA A 54 13.84 -32.14 31.93
N GLU A 55 12.84 -32.54 31.13
CA GLU A 55 12.94 -33.58 30.10
C GLU A 55 13.58 -33.10 28.79
N GLY A 56 13.87 -31.79 28.64
CA GLY A 56 14.34 -31.20 27.37
C GLY A 56 13.32 -31.27 26.23
N LYS A 57 12.03 -31.34 26.58
CA LYS A 57 10.91 -31.51 25.63
C LYS A 57 10.00 -30.29 25.55
N LEU A 58 10.48 -29.12 25.97
CA LEU A 58 9.77 -27.86 25.91
C LEU A 58 10.52 -26.85 25.05
N LEU A 59 9.89 -26.36 24.01
CA LEU A 59 10.38 -25.22 23.26
C LEU A 59 9.51 -24.00 23.54
N ARG A 60 10.10 -22.80 23.48
CA ARG A 60 9.46 -21.53 23.85
C ARG A 60 9.62 -20.49 22.76
N LEU A 61 8.51 -19.88 22.37
CA LEU A 61 8.46 -18.78 21.43
C LEU A 61 7.86 -17.56 22.14
N PRO A 62 8.67 -16.62 22.66
CA PRO A 62 8.15 -15.40 23.27
C PRO A 62 7.57 -14.47 22.21
N THR A 63 6.39 -13.89 22.52
CA THR A 63 5.82 -12.74 21.81
C THR A 63 5.84 -11.52 22.74
N GLY A 64 5.58 -10.30 22.21
CA GLY A 64 5.65 -9.09 23.02
C GLY A 64 4.64 -9.09 24.19
N ASP A 65 3.47 -9.69 24.02
CA ASP A 65 2.31 -9.71 24.91
C ASP A 65 1.98 -11.09 25.48
N GLY A 66 2.83 -12.10 25.20
CA GLY A 66 2.60 -13.46 25.66
C GLY A 66 3.64 -14.44 25.12
N GLY A 67 3.19 -15.54 24.51
CA GLY A 67 4.07 -16.51 23.87
C GLY A 67 3.45 -17.86 23.59
N ALA A 68 4.20 -18.71 22.88
CA ALA A 68 3.84 -20.09 22.64
C ALA A 68 4.79 -21.04 23.39
N LEU A 69 4.22 -22.08 23.99
CA LEU A 69 4.90 -23.23 24.56
C LEU A 69 4.62 -24.44 23.67
N VAL A 70 5.66 -25.11 23.22
CA VAL A 70 5.54 -26.33 22.41
C VAL A 70 6.04 -27.52 23.21
N PHE A 71 5.12 -28.41 23.53
CA PHE A 71 5.37 -29.64 24.26
C PHE A 71 5.60 -30.77 23.27
N ARG A 72 6.69 -31.55 23.49
CA ARG A 72 7.07 -32.72 22.68
C ARG A 72 6.79 -34.03 23.39
N ASN A 73 6.24 -33.98 24.60
CA ASN A 73 6.08 -35.15 25.44
C ASN A 73 4.68 -35.77 25.47
N SER A 74 3.62 -34.96 25.41
CA SER A 74 2.26 -35.44 25.57
C SER A 74 1.24 -34.42 25.05
N LEU A 75 0.16 -34.91 24.43
CA LEU A 75 -1.01 -34.13 24.07
C LEU A 75 -1.68 -33.45 25.26
N GLU A 76 -1.66 -34.11 26.45
CA GLU A 76 -2.28 -33.59 27.67
C GLU A 76 -1.44 -32.49 28.33
N ALA A 77 -0.12 -32.46 28.10
CA ALA A 77 0.76 -31.49 28.74
C ALA A 77 0.36 -30.02 28.54
N PRO A 78 0.09 -29.53 27.34
CA PRO A 78 -0.40 -28.15 27.13
C PRO A 78 -1.78 -27.90 27.75
N VAL A 79 -2.64 -28.91 27.82
CA VAL A 79 -3.99 -28.84 28.41
C VAL A 79 -3.91 -28.67 29.92
N LEU A 80 -3.13 -29.52 30.59
CA LEU A 80 -2.89 -29.43 32.02
C LEU A 80 -2.18 -28.13 32.39
N CYS A 81 -1.18 -27.71 31.60
CA CYS A 81 -0.48 -26.45 31.81
C CYS A 81 -1.47 -25.26 31.71
N ALA A 82 -2.36 -25.23 30.74
CA ALA A 82 -3.36 -24.17 30.60
C ALA A 82 -4.34 -24.11 31.78
N LEU A 83 -4.75 -25.26 32.31
CA LEU A 83 -5.59 -25.34 33.50
C LEU A 83 -4.86 -24.85 34.76
N GLU A 84 -3.58 -25.22 34.93
CA GLU A 84 -2.75 -24.73 36.02
C GLU A 84 -2.56 -23.21 35.97
N ILE A 85 -2.28 -22.64 34.76
CA ILE A 85 -2.20 -21.20 34.51
C ILE A 85 -3.53 -20.53 34.88
N SER A 86 -4.64 -21.06 34.39
CA SER A 86 -6.00 -20.50 34.62
C SER A 86 -6.35 -20.46 36.10
N LYS A 87 -5.93 -21.48 36.91
CA LYS A 87 -6.09 -21.50 38.37
C LYS A 87 -5.23 -20.44 39.05
N ALA A 88 -3.96 -20.32 38.66
CA ALA A 88 -3.03 -19.36 39.24
C ALA A 88 -3.42 -17.91 39.00
N ILE A 89 -3.98 -17.60 37.79
CA ILE A 89 -4.43 -16.24 37.43
C ILE A 89 -5.58 -15.75 38.33
N LYS A 90 -6.36 -16.63 38.97
CA LYS A 90 -7.42 -16.18 39.89
C LYS A 90 -6.91 -15.32 41.07
N SER A 91 -5.65 -15.46 41.46
CA SER A 91 -5.02 -14.60 42.46
C SER A 91 -4.50 -13.28 41.90
N HIS A 92 -4.58 -13.07 40.57
CA HIS A 92 -4.11 -11.90 39.83
C HIS A 92 -5.24 -11.33 38.92
N PRO A 93 -6.29 -10.72 39.52
CA PRO A 93 -7.49 -10.27 38.76
C PRO A 93 -7.19 -9.17 37.70
N GLU A 94 -6.07 -8.48 37.83
CA GLU A 94 -5.56 -7.51 36.87
C GLU A 94 -5.04 -8.16 35.58
N LEU A 95 -4.58 -9.43 35.65
CA LEU A 95 -3.99 -10.16 34.56
C LEU A 95 -5.09 -10.94 33.78
N LYS A 96 -5.48 -10.42 32.64
CA LYS A 96 -6.49 -11.03 31.77
C LYS A 96 -5.84 -11.81 30.64
N VAL A 97 -5.91 -13.14 30.68
CA VAL A 97 -5.24 -14.02 29.73
C VAL A 97 -6.25 -14.82 28.93
N ARG A 98 -5.97 -15.10 27.67
CA ARG A 98 -6.65 -16.06 26.81
C ARG A 98 -5.65 -17.10 26.30
N MET A 99 -6.10 -18.32 26.05
CA MET A 99 -5.23 -19.42 25.68
C MET A 99 -5.82 -20.24 24.55
N GLY A 100 -4.95 -20.73 23.63
CA GLY A 100 -5.33 -21.56 22.50
C GLY A 100 -4.39 -22.76 22.35
N ILE A 101 -4.97 -23.95 22.11
CA ILE A 101 -4.21 -25.21 22.03
C ILE A 101 -4.47 -25.89 20.69
N HIS A 102 -3.38 -26.30 20.03
CA HIS A 102 -3.41 -27.09 18.80
C HIS A 102 -2.25 -28.07 18.74
N SER A 103 -2.44 -29.19 18.05
CA SER A 103 -1.38 -30.17 17.76
C SER A 103 -1.14 -30.24 16.27
N GLY A 104 0.08 -29.96 15.83
CA GLY A 104 0.42 -29.92 14.42
C GLY A 104 1.91 -29.89 14.14
N PRO A 105 2.29 -29.88 12.86
CA PRO A 105 3.70 -29.85 12.46
C PRO A 105 4.41 -28.61 12.99
N VAL A 106 5.57 -28.83 13.59
CA VAL A 106 6.50 -27.81 14.07
C VAL A 106 7.91 -28.17 13.65
N ASN A 107 8.73 -27.15 13.37
CA ASN A 107 10.15 -27.32 13.09
C ASN A 107 10.94 -26.50 14.06
N GLU A 108 12.00 -27.07 14.56
CA GLU A 108 13.04 -26.32 15.27
C GLU A 108 13.92 -25.63 14.25
N ILE A 109 14.02 -24.32 14.35
CA ILE A 109 14.90 -23.50 13.53
C ILE A 109 15.85 -22.77 14.46
N THR A 110 17.07 -22.52 14.01
CA THR A 110 17.98 -21.64 14.74
C THR A 110 17.67 -20.20 14.35
N ASP A 111 17.38 -19.33 15.31
CA ASP A 111 17.18 -17.92 15.03
C ASP A 111 18.52 -17.19 14.78
N LEU A 112 18.43 -15.92 14.40
CA LEU A 112 19.60 -15.07 14.11
C LEU A 112 20.54 -14.84 15.30
N ASN A 113 20.12 -15.21 16.52
CA ASN A 113 20.93 -15.13 17.74
C ASN A 113 21.51 -16.50 18.13
N GLU A 114 21.55 -17.47 17.19
CA GLU A 114 21.94 -18.85 17.43
C GLU A 114 21.10 -19.56 18.52
N GLN A 115 19.91 -19.04 18.82
CA GLN A 115 18.99 -19.65 19.76
C GLN A 115 17.99 -20.53 19.03
N ALA A 116 17.69 -21.68 19.61
CA ALA A 116 16.65 -22.56 19.11
C ALA A 116 15.30 -21.82 19.11
N ASN A 117 14.73 -21.64 17.94
CA ASN A 117 13.42 -21.07 17.71
C ASN A 117 12.51 -22.08 17.03
N ILE A 118 11.21 -21.80 16.91
CA ILE A 118 10.25 -22.76 16.37
C ILE A 118 9.39 -22.08 15.35
N ALA A 119 9.24 -22.73 14.20
CA ALA A 119 8.28 -22.34 13.18
C ALA A 119 7.36 -23.52 12.84
N GLY A 120 6.20 -23.25 12.24
CA GLY A 120 5.34 -24.29 11.72
C GLY A 120 3.85 -23.94 11.77
N VAL A 121 3.10 -24.64 10.93
CA VAL A 121 1.65 -24.46 10.81
C VAL A 121 0.92 -24.71 12.14
N GLY A 122 1.48 -25.60 13.00
CA GLY A 122 0.92 -25.89 14.32
C GLY A 122 0.83 -24.67 15.22
N ILE A 123 1.85 -23.79 15.20
CA ILE A 123 1.87 -22.55 16.00
C ILE A 123 0.82 -21.56 15.49
N ASN A 124 0.75 -21.38 14.18
CA ASN A 124 -0.20 -20.45 13.56
C ASN A 124 -1.66 -20.85 13.84
N ILE A 125 -1.98 -22.15 13.83
CA ILE A 125 -3.33 -22.61 14.13
C ILE A 125 -3.62 -22.43 15.63
N ALA A 126 -2.69 -22.69 16.53
CA ALA A 126 -2.87 -22.45 17.98
C ALA A 126 -3.19 -20.97 18.26
N LEU A 127 -2.47 -20.05 17.61
CA LEU A 127 -2.73 -18.60 17.66
C LEU A 127 -4.17 -18.27 17.20
N ARG A 128 -4.58 -18.83 16.04
CA ARG A 128 -5.93 -18.61 15.48
C ARG A 128 -7.03 -19.16 16.41
N VAL A 129 -6.83 -20.31 17.03
CA VAL A 129 -7.74 -20.88 18.02
C VAL A 129 -7.85 -19.95 19.22
N MET A 130 -6.74 -19.44 19.75
CA MET A 130 -6.71 -18.48 20.86
C MET A 130 -7.49 -17.20 20.51
N ASP A 131 -7.35 -16.69 19.30
CA ASP A 131 -8.01 -15.47 18.82
C ASP A 131 -9.55 -15.58 18.76
N CYS A 132 -10.12 -16.79 18.85
CA CYS A 132 -11.57 -16.99 18.98
C CYS A 132 -12.07 -16.72 20.40
N GLY A 133 -11.18 -16.64 21.40
CA GLY A 133 -11.51 -16.51 22.82
C GLY A 133 -11.45 -15.07 23.36
N ASP A 134 -12.22 -14.86 24.44
CA ASP A 134 -12.09 -13.68 25.30
C ASP A 134 -11.26 -14.05 26.56
N ALA A 135 -11.03 -13.08 27.44
CA ALA A 135 -10.32 -13.29 28.69
C ALA A 135 -10.87 -14.46 29.51
N GLY A 136 -10.00 -15.32 29.97
CA GLY A 136 -10.30 -16.51 30.76
C GLY A 136 -10.64 -17.77 29.97
N HIS A 137 -10.77 -17.68 28.62
CA HIS A 137 -11.03 -18.87 27.79
C HIS A 137 -9.76 -19.71 27.58
N ILE A 138 -9.94 -21.02 27.58
CA ILE A 138 -9.00 -22.03 27.11
C ILE A 138 -9.66 -22.73 25.93
N LEU A 139 -9.21 -22.42 24.71
CA LEU A 139 -9.79 -22.96 23.51
C LEU A 139 -8.91 -24.04 22.88
N LEU A 140 -9.53 -25.08 22.38
CA LEU A 140 -8.89 -26.19 21.68
C LEU A 140 -9.30 -26.17 20.21
N SER A 141 -8.39 -26.52 19.31
CA SER A 141 -8.81 -26.92 17.98
C SER A 141 -9.62 -28.21 18.02
N LYS A 142 -10.59 -28.40 17.12
CA LYS A 142 -11.42 -29.60 17.06
C LYS A 142 -10.59 -30.88 17.04
N ARG A 143 -9.45 -30.89 16.34
CA ARG A 143 -8.52 -32.03 16.30
C ARG A 143 -8.03 -32.44 17.70
N VAL A 144 -7.60 -31.46 18.51
CA VAL A 144 -7.12 -31.73 19.88
C VAL A 144 -8.27 -32.20 20.76
N ALA A 145 -9.45 -31.61 20.62
CA ALA A 145 -10.63 -32.01 21.37
C ALA A 145 -11.08 -33.44 21.03
N ASP A 146 -11.10 -33.83 19.74
CA ASP A 146 -11.44 -35.18 19.30
C ASP A 146 -10.48 -36.25 19.86
N ASP A 147 -9.18 -35.91 19.93
CA ASP A 147 -8.18 -36.78 20.54
C ASP A 147 -8.37 -36.90 22.06
N LEU A 148 -8.76 -35.83 22.76
CA LEU A 148 -9.04 -35.81 24.20
C LEU A 148 -10.35 -36.50 24.54
N GLU A 149 -11.37 -36.42 23.67
CA GLU A 149 -12.68 -37.13 23.87
C GLU A 149 -12.55 -38.65 23.99
N GLN A 150 -11.42 -39.24 23.52
CA GLN A 150 -11.13 -40.67 23.70
C GLN A 150 -10.89 -41.02 25.19
N TYR A 151 -10.58 -40.04 26.03
CA TYR A 151 -10.30 -40.22 27.44
C TYR A 151 -11.51 -39.77 28.28
N PRO A 152 -12.12 -40.67 29.10
CA PRO A 152 -13.35 -40.34 29.83
C PRO A 152 -13.27 -39.13 30.75
N GLN A 153 -12.11 -38.82 31.29
CA GLN A 153 -11.88 -37.68 32.22
C GLN A 153 -12.06 -36.33 31.54
N TRP A 154 -11.92 -36.22 30.19
CA TRP A 154 -12.00 -34.94 29.49
C TRP A 154 -13.41 -34.66 28.93
N ARG A 155 -14.25 -35.69 28.66
CA ARG A 155 -15.54 -35.55 27.96
C ARG A 155 -16.49 -34.54 28.59
N SER A 156 -16.51 -34.44 29.92
CA SER A 156 -17.41 -33.54 30.65
C SER A 156 -16.94 -32.09 30.66
N HIS A 157 -15.68 -31.83 30.23
CA HIS A 157 -15.03 -30.55 30.29
C HIS A 157 -14.90 -29.88 28.91
N LEU A 158 -15.36 -30.50 27.86
CA LEU A 158 -15.29 -30.05 26.47
C LEU A 158 -16.67 -29.59 25.99
N ALA A 159 -16.76 -28.33 25.55
CA ALA A 159 -17.98 -27.79 24.96
C ALA A 159 -17.71 -27.34 23.53
N ASP A 160 -18.30 -28.00 22.55
CA ASP A 160 -18.15 -27.66 21.14
C ASP A 160 -18.84 -26.31 20.84
N LEU A 161 -18.04 -25.34 20.33
CA LEU A 161 -18.52 -24.01 19.96
C LEU A 161 -18.84 -23.88 18.47
N GLY A 162 -18.51 -24.89 17.65
CA GLY A 162 -18.61 -24.84 16.20
C GLY A 162 -17.49 -24.12 15.52
N GLU A 163 -17.76 -23.58 14.33
CA GLU A 163 -16.77 -22.88 13.52
C GLU A 163 -16.69 -21.39 13.89
N CYS A 164 -15.47 -20.90 14.04
CA CYS A 164 -15.15 -19.49 14.19
C CYS A 164 -14.45 -19.00 12.94
N GLU A 165 -14.92 -17.90 12.38
CA GLU A 165 -14.20 -17.19 11.35
C GLU A 165 -13.13 -16.31 12.03
N VAL A 166 -11.86 -16.64 11.79
CA VAL A 166 -10.71 -15.91 12.28
C VAL A 166 -10.20 -14.98 11.20
N LYS A 167 -9.23 -14.12 11.56
CA LYS A 167 -8.60 -13.20 10.60
C LYS A 167 -8.29 -13.96 9.30
N HIS A 168 -8.64 -13.33 8.15
CA HIS A 168 -8.40 -13.84 6.79
C HIS A 168 -9.47 -14.80 6.24
N GLY A 169 -10.67 -14.83 6.82
CA GLY A 169 -11.75 -15.70 6.34
C GLY A 169 -11.48 -17.21 6.55
N THR A 170 -10.42 -17.56 7.26
CA THR A 170 -10.15 -18.95 7.64
C THR A 170 -11.14 -19.37 8.70
N ARG A 171 -11.79 -20.52 8.53
CA ARG A 171 -12.67 -21.09 9.55
C ARG A 171 -11.92 -22.13 10.35
N VAL A 172 -11.98 -22.03 11.66
CA VAL A 172 -11.44 -23.00 12.60
C VAL A 172 -12.56 -23.53 13.49
N SER A 173 -12.68 -24.85 13.58
CA SER A 173 -13.62 -25.49 14.51
C SER A 173 -13.00 -25.52 15.90
N VAL A 174 -13.70 -24.94 16.86
CA VAL A 174 -13.17 -24.63 18.19
C VAL A 174 -14.01 -25.26 19.29
N VAL A 175 -13.34 -25.80 20.30
CA VAL A 175 -13.95 -26.41 21.48
C VAL A 175 -13.48 -25.67 22.72
N ASN A 176 -14.38 -25.28 23.59
CA ASN A 176 -14.05 -24.62 24.86
C ASN A 176 -13.74 -25.67 25.95
N LEU A 177 -12.60 -25.49 26.61
CA LEU A 177 -12.20 -26.32 27.74
C LEU A 177 -12.42 -25.54 29.05
N TYR A 178 -13.17 -26.10 29.97
CA TYR A 178 -13.35 -25.56 31.32
C TYR A 178 -13.65 -26.66 32.35
N THR A 179 -13.34 -26.37 33.58
CA THR A 179 -13.64 -27.22 34.76
C THR A 179 -14.35 -26.35 35.81
N ASP A 180 -14.77 -26.93 36.93
CA ASP A 180 -15.39 -26.17 38.02
C ASP A 180 -14.47 -25.05 38.56
N ASP A 181 -13.14 -25.23 38.43
CA ASP A 181 -12.13 -24.35 39.00
C ASP A 181 -11.13 -23.78 37.98
N ALA A 182 -11.35 -23.89 36.67
CA ALA A 182 -10.48 -23.31 35.64
C ALA A 182 -11.21 -23.12 34.32
N GLY A 183 -10.77 -22.15 33.52
CA GLY A 183 -11.41 -21.80 32.25
C GLY A 183 -12.68 -20.95 32.42
N ASN A 184 -13.24 -20.48 31.32
CA ASN A 184 -14.48 -19.69 31.27
C ASN A 184 -15.59 -20.53 30.63
N PRO A 185 -16.66 -20.92 31.37
CA PRO A 185 -17.73 -21.77 30.82
C PRO A 185 -18.67 -21.04 29.85
N ARG A 186 -18.60 -19.69 29.75
CA ARG A 186 -19.46 -18.93 28.83
C ARG A 186 -18.90 -19.04 27.42
N ALA A 187 -19.78 -18.98 26.41
CA ALA A 187 -19.32 -18.90 25.04
C ALA A 187 -18.65 -17.52 24.76
N PRO A 188 -17.52 -17.48 24.02
CA PRO A 188 -16.89 -16.23 23.66
C PRO A 188 -17.84 -15.32 22.84
N GLN A 189 -17.62 -14.00 22.92
CA GLN A 189 -18.44 -13.00 22.25
C GLN A 189 -18.57 -13.22 20.73
N LYS A 190 -17.51 -13.73 20.09
CA LYS A 190 -17.53 -14.08 18.66
C LYS A 190 -18.57 -15.13 18.28
N PHE A 191 -18.99 -15.97 19.21
CA PHE A 191 -20.01 -17.01 18.99
C PHE A 191 -21.42 -16.59 19.44
N THR A 192 -21.56 -15.48 20.16
CA THR A 192 -22.84 -14.99 20.71
C THR A 192 -23.44 -13.82 19.96
N ASN A 193 -22.66 -13.16 19.06
CA ASN A 193 -23.08 -11.96 18.33
C ASN A 193 -23.71 -12.35 16.96
N PRO A 194 -24.99 -12.00 16.65
CA PRO A 194 -25.67 -12.41 15.42
C PRO A 194 -25.13 -11.77 14.12
N GLN A 195 -24.14 -10.87 14.21
CA GLN A 195 -23.51 -10.21 13.05
C GLN A 195 -22.29 -10.96 12.49
N SER A 196 -21.75 -11.95 13.18
CA SER A 196 -20.77 -12.88 12.64
C SER A 196 -21.53 -14.10 12.11
N GLY A 197 -21.58 -14.30 10.78
CA GLY A 197 -22.38 -15.30 10.08
C GLY A 197 -22.11 -16.75 10.49
N VAL A 198 -22.51 -17.13 11.69
CA VAL A 198 -22.44 -18.51 12.20
C VAL A 198 -23.85 -19.08 12.21
N ALA A 199 -24.09 -20.09 11.37
CA ALA A 199 -25.30 -20.89 11.44
C ALA A 199 -25.30 -21.71 12.74
N ALA A 200 -26.10 -21.30 13.70
CA ALA A 200 -26.29 -22.05 14.95
C ALA A 200 -26.87 -23.44 14.66
N ALA A 201 -26.16 -24.47 15.02
CA ALA A 201 -26.69 -25.84 15.05
C ALA A 201 -27.77 -25.96 16.12
N ILE A 202 -29.01 -26.23 15.69
CA ILE A 202 -30.14 -26.44 16.58
C ILE A 202 -30.05 -27.88 17.15
N PRO A 203 -30.08 -28.08 18.48
CA PRO A 203 -30.10 -29.44 19.05
C PRO A 203 -31.41 -30.14 18.73
N ILE A 204 -31.31 -31.34 18.17
CA ILE A 204 -32.47 -32.22 17.90
C ILE A 204 -32.92 -32.85 19.20
N SER A 205 -33.98 -32.33 19.81
CA SER A 205 -34.72 -33.04 20.86
C SER A 205 -35.86 -33.86 20.27
N ASN A 206 -35.86 -35.18 20.51
CA ASN A 206 -36.91 -36.10 20.15
C ASN A 206 -38.22 -35.76 20.86
N GLY A 207 -39.29 -35.47 20.11
CA GLY A 207 -40.64 -35.26 20.63
C GLY A 207 -41.69 -35.59 19.59
N ARG A 208 -42.12 -36.89 19.57
CA ARG A 208 -43.34 -37.35 18.87
C ARG A 208 -44.56 -36.65 19.44
N ARG A 209 -45.16 -35.72 18.69
CA ARG A 209 -46.63 -35.47 18.62
C ARG A 209 -46.92 -34.14 17.93
N ARG A 210 -47.46 -34.22 16.70
CA ARG A 210 -48.46 -33.30 16.11
C ARG A 210 -48.42 -33.32 14.59
N ARG A 211 -48.87 -34.46 14.07
CA ARG A 211 -49.16 -34.63 12.64
C ARG A 211 -50.66 -34.43 12.44
N LYS A 212 -51.22 -33.23 12.59
CA LYS A 212 -52.61 -32.91 12.21
C LYS A 212 -52.91 -31.44 11.91
N PHE A 213 -51.91 -30.52 11.98
CA PHE A 213 -52.14 -29.08 11.70
C PHE A 213 -51.46 -28.55 10.43
N LEU A 214 -50.72 -29.35 9.70
CA LEU A 214 -49.94 -28.93 8.52
C LEU A 214 -50.68 -28.98 7.18
N VAL A 215 -51.88 -29.55 7.12
CA VAL A 215 -52.63 -29.63 5.85
C VAL A 215 -53.52 -28.41 5.60
N ALA A 216 -53.93 -27.68 6.64
CA ALA A 216 -54.74 -26.45 6.49
C ALA A 216 -53.93 -25.19 6.18
N ALA A 217 -52.65 -25.13 6.61
CA ALA A 217 -51.77 -23.96 6.35
C ALA A 217 -51.20 -23.93 4.94
N GLY A 218 -51.02 -25.11 4.30
CA GLY A 218 -50.50 -25.22 2.94
C GLY A 218 -51.45 -24.69 1.85
N ALA A 219 -52.77 -24.88 2.05
CA ALA A 219 -53.77 -24.45 1.07
C ALA A 219 -53.97 -22.91 1.04
N VAL A 220 -53.82 -22.25 2.19
CA VAL A 220 -53.93 -20.78 2.28
C VAL A 220 -52.67 -20.09 1.69
N LEU A 221 -51.49 -20.67 1.89
CA LEU A 221 -50.25 -20.12 1.36
C LEU A 221 -50.16 -20.22 -0.18
N THR A 222 -50.65 -21.34 -0.76
CA THR A 222 -50.71 -21.50 -2.22
C THR A 222 -51.73 -20.55 -2.86
N PHE A 223 -52.86 -20.26 -2.21
CA PHE A 223 -53.82 -19.31 -2.74
C PHE A 223 -53.35 -17.87 -2.69
N VAL A 224 -52.61 -17.50 -1.66
CA VAL A 224 -51.96 -16.14 -1.55
C VAL A 224 -50.86 -15.95 -2.58
N ILE A 225 -50.06 -16.99 -2.87
CA ILE A 225 -49.02 -16.94 -3.89
C ILE A 225 -49.61 -16.82 -5.31
N ILE A 226 -50.69 -17.55 -5.59
CA ILE A 226 -51.37 -17.48 -6.91
C ILE A 226 -52.10 -16.15 -7.06
N ALA A 227 -52.71 -15.61 -6.03
CA ALA A 227 -53.33 -14.27 -6.06
C ALA A 227 -52.31 -13.16 -6.21
N ALA A 228 -51.15 -13.24 -5.56
CA ALA A 228 -50.05 -12.31 -5.69
C ALA A 228 -49.40 -12.35 -7.10
N ALA A 229 -49.26 -13.55 -7.69
CA ALA A 229 -48.76 -13.74 -9.04
C ALA A 229 -49.73 -13.17 -10.10
N ALA A 230 -51.06 -13.43 -9.92
CA ALA A 230 -52.09 -12.89 -10.81
C ALA A 230 -52.17 -11.34 -10.72
N TRP A 231 -52.06 -10.79 -9.51
CA TRP A 231 -51.99 -9.32 -9.30
C TRP A 231 -50.73 -8.69 -9.89
N PHE A 232 -49.58 -9.38 -9.82
CA PHE A 232 -48.31 -8.92 -10.41
C PHE A 232 -48.37 -8.97 -11.96
N LEU A 233 -48.96 -9.98 -12.54
CA LEU A 233 -49.14 -10.14 -13.98
C LEU A 233 -50.18 -9.16 -14.59
N SER A 234 -51.20 -8.75 -13.81
CA SER A 234 -52.21 -7.78 -14.28
C SER A 234 -51.74 -6.34 -14.30
N ARG A 235 -50.58 -6.02 -13.66
CA ARG A 235 -49.98 -4.69 -13.67
C ARG A 235 -48.96 -4.44 -14.81
N GLN A 236 -48.69 -5.43 -15.66
CA GLN A 236 -47.80 -5.30 -16.80
C GLN A 236 -48.49 -4.87 -18.11
N LYS A 237 -49.36 -3.89 -18.07
CA LYS A 237 -49.77 -3.19 -19.28
C LYS A 237 -49.69 -1.70 -19.10
N THR A 238 -48.86 -1.11 -19.95
CA THR A 238 -48.54 0.32 -20.14
C THR A 238 -47.55 0.97 -19.15
N ALA A 239 -46.28 0.87 -19.49
CA ALA A 239 -45.30 1.93 -19.19
C ALA A 239 -44.34 2.03 -20.39
N THR A 240 -44.37 3.16 -21.04
CA THR A 240 -43.48 3.65 -22.08
C THR A 240 -42.02 3.51 -21.65
N VAL A 241 -41.20 3.02 -22.58
CA VAL A 241 -39.75 2.83 -22.41
C VAL A 241 -39.07 4.17 -22.16
N ALA A 242 -38.60 4.41 -20.93
CA ALA A 242 -37.51 5.30 -20.65
C ALA A 242 -36.24 4.45 -20.50
N PRO A 243 -35.07 4.87 -21.00
CA PRO A 243 -33.87 4.02 -20.90
C PRO A 243 -33.48 3.81 -19.44
N ALA A 244 -33.48 2.57 -19.05
CA ALA A 244 -33.00 2.16 -17.74
C ALA A 244 -31.48 2.41 -17.69
N LEU A 245 -31.10 3.33 -16.82
CA LEU A 245 -29.74 3.39 -16.28
C LEU A 245 -29.48 2.06 -15.56
N THR A 246 -28.82 1.16 -16.24
CA THR A 246 -28.22 -0.01 -15.64
C THR A 246 -27.22 0.48 -14.61
N SER A 247 -27.58 0.37 -13.33
CA SER A 247 -26.60 0.37 -12.24
C SER A 247 -25.63 -0.76 -12.53
N ALA A 248 -24.50 -0.43 -13.11
CA ALA A 248 -23.39 -1.34 -13.21
C ALA A 248 -22.95 -1.63 -11.78
N SER A 249 -23.38 -2.76 -11.24
CA SER A 249 -22.69 -3.41 -10.13
C SER A 249 -21.23 -3.50 -10.56
N SER A 250 -20.37 -2.74 -9.93
CA SER A 250 -18.93 -2.84 -10.07
C SER A 250 -18.57 -4.29 -9.68
N ALA A 251 -18.51 -5.16 -10.68
CA ALA A 251 -17.82 -6.43 -10.52
C ALA A 251 -16.39 -6.08 -10.16
N ALA A 252 -15.94 -6.39 -8.96
CA ALA A 252 -14.56 -6.24 -8.56
C ALA A 252 -13.72 -6.93 -9.65
N ALA A 253 -12.91 -6.14 -10.35
CA ALA A 253 -12.07 -6.66 -11.43
C ALA A 253 -11.23 -7.80 -10.85
N ALA A 254 -11.26 -8.97 -11.51
CA ALA A 254 -10.50 -10.13 -11.08
C ALA A 254 -9.01 -9.77 -11.02
N ILE A 255 -8.34 -10.09 -9.91
CA ILE A 255 -6.91 -9.85 -9.75
C ILE A 255 -6.16 -10.68 -10.80
N PRO A 256 -5.30 -10.06 -11.65
CA PRO A 256 -4.56 -10.80 -12.67
C PRO A 256 -3.61 -11.81 -12.04
N ALA A 257 -3.63 -13.07 -12.50
CA ALA A 257 -2.73 -14.12 -12.00
C ALA A 257 -1.25 -13.75 -12.21
N LYS A 258 -0.91 -13.10 -13.32
CA LYS A 258 0.41 -12.56 -13.64
C LYS A 258 0.52 -11.11 -13.12
N SER A 259 0.54 -10.97 -11.81
CA SER A 259 0.73 -9.69 -11.14
C SER A 259 1.54 -9.90 -9.88
N ILE A 260 2.41 -8.93 -9.57
CA ILE A 260 3.37 -9.02 -8.46
C ILE A 260 3.56 -7.66 -7.78
N ALA A 261 3.75 -7.71 -6.46
CA ALA A 261 4.29 -6.62 -5.67
C ALA A 261 5.59 -7.08 -4.99
N VAL A 262 6.64 -6.28 -5.08
CA VAL A 262 7.89 -6.49 -4.37
C VAL A 262 7.87 -5.66 -3.11
N LEU A 263 7.73 -6.29 -1.95
CA LEU A 263 7.70 -5.58 -0.66
C LEU A 263 9.10 -5.06 -0.29
N PRO A 264 9.22 -4.04 0.55
CA PRO A 264 10.49 -3.56 1.05
C PRO A 264 11.29 -4.68 1.70
N PHE A 265 12.56 -4.81 1.32
CA PHE A 265 13.44 -5.81 1.90
C PHE A 265 13.98 -5.35 3.25
N ASP A 266 14.03 -6.27 4.21
CA ASP A 266 14.60 -6.00 5.52
C ASP A 266 16.12 -5.85 5.43
N ASN A 267 16.65 -4.79 6.06
CA ASN A 267 18.10 -4.65 6.21
C ASN A 267 18.58 -5.43 7.45
N LEU A 268 19.23 -6.56 7.21
CA LEU A 268 19.83 -7.41 8.24
C LEU A 268 21.33 -7.16 8.43
N SER A 269 21.89 -6.08 7.84
CA SER A 269 23.27 -5.68 8.06
C SER A 269 23.44 -5.12 9.47
N ASP A 270 24.62 -5.33 10.09
CA ASP A 270 24.96 -4.75 11.39
C ASP A 270 24.93 -3.22 11.35
N ASP A 271 25.38 -2.63 10.24
CA ASP A 271 25.31 -1.19 10.01
C ASP A 271 23.94 -0.80 9.45
N LYS A 272 23.16 -0.09 10.27
CA LYS A 272 21.85 0.46 9.88
C LYS A 272 21.92 1.46 8.72
N SER A 273 23.10 2.07 8.48
CA SER A 273 23.29 2.97 7.35
C SER A 273 23.16 2.27 5.99
N ASN A 274 23.27 0.93 5.94
CA ASN A 274 23.04 0.11 4.74
C ASN A 274 21.56 -0.05 4.34
N ALA A 275 20.62 0.64 5.00
CA ALA A 275 19.20 0.59 4.62
C ALA A 275 18.96 1.01 3.16
N PHE A 276 19.73 1.99 2.65
CA PHE A 276 19.66 2.40 1.24
C PHE A 276 19.98 1.26 0.27
N PHE A 277 20.88 0.35 0.68
CA PHE A 277 21.30 -0.78 -0.15
C PHE A 277 20.19 -1.84 -0.25
N ALA A 278 19.56 -2.19 0.88
CA ALA A 278 18.42 -3.13 0.88
C ALA A 278 17.23 -2.57 0.08
N GLU A 279 16.94 -1.27 0.24
CA GLU A 279 15.91 -0.58 -0.56
C GLU A 279 16.30 -0.50 -2.04
N GLY A 280 17.59 -0.37 -2.35
CA GLY A 280 18.11 -0.33 -3.71
C GLY A 280 17.96 -1.66 -4.44
N VAL A 281 18.36 -2.77 -3.81
CA VAL A 281 18.20 -4.12 -4.37
C VAL A 281 16.72 -4.43 -4.66
N GLN A 282 15.80 -4.05 -3.76
CA GLN A 282 14.36 -4.18 -3.99
C GLN A 282 13.91 -3.36 -5.22
N ASP A 283 14.35 -2.10 -5.32
CA ASP A 283 13.99 -1.18 -6.42
C ASP A 283 14.52 -1.69 -7.78
N GLU A 284 15.75 -2.23 -7.81
CA GLU A 284 16.34 -2.83 -9.01
C GLU A 284 15.58 -4.09 -9.48
N ILE A 285 15.23 -5.00 -8.57
CA ILE A 285 14.43 -6.19 -8.90
C ILE A 285 13.07 -5.75 -9.47
N LEU A 286 12.41 -4.80 -8.81
CA LEU A 286 11.14 -4.24 -9.25
C LEU A 286 11.26 -3.62 -10.65
N THR A 287 12.30 -2.80 -10.89
CA THR A 287 12.56 -2.14 -12.17
C THR A 287 12.80 -3.15 -13.30
N ARG A 288 13.54 -4.23 -13.03
CA ARG A 288 13.74 -5.31 -14.01
C ARG A 288 12.45 -6.05 -14.35
N LEU A 289 11.64 -6.38 -13.33
CA LEU A 289 10.34 -7.02 -13.53
C LEU A 289 9.36 -6.11 -14.28
N ALA A 290 9.39 -4.80 -14.05
CA ALA A 290 8.52 -3.84 -14.71
C ALA A 290 8.72 -3.77 -16.24
N LYS A 291 9.91 -4.13 -16.75
CA LYS A 291 10.21 -4.22 -18.18
C LYS A 291 9.50 -5.39 -18.88
N VAL A 292 8.80 -6.25 -18.14
CA VAL A 292 8.11 -7.44 -18.68
C VAL A 292 6.63 -7.10 -18.91
N ALA A 293 6.23 -6.97 -20.16
CA ALA A 293 4.92 -6.47 -20.56
C ALA A 293 3.75 -7.37 -20.10
N ASP A 294 3.93 -8.70 -20.07
CA ASP A 294 2.91 -9.70 -19.67
C ASP A 294 2.81 -9.87 -18.14
N LEU A 295 3.52 -9.04 -17.36
CA LEU A 295 3.54 -9.07 -15.89
C LEU A 295 3.11 -7.71 -15.34
N LYS A 296 1.98 -7.63 -14.64
CA LYS A 296 1.63 -6.41 -13.90
C LYS A 296 2.52 -6.28 -12.67
N VAL A 297 3.33 -5.23 -12.60
CA VAL A 297 4.23 -4.95 -11.46
C VAL A 297 3.79 -3.68 -10.74
N ILE A 298 3.63 -3.77 -9.43
CA ILE A 298 3.23 -2.63 -8.60
C ILE A 298 4.46 -1.78 -8.27
N SER A 299 4.29 -0.47 -8.40
CA SER A 299 5.31 0.52 -8.09
C SER A 299 5.76 0.47 -6.63
N ARG A 300 7.03 0.83 -6.43
CA ARG A 300 7.66 0.92 -5.11
C ARG A 300 6.89 1.83 -4.13
N THR A 301 6.33 2.95 -4.60
CA THR A 301 5.60 3.91 -3.77
C THR A 301 4.45 3.24 -3.01
N SER A 302 3.68 2.39 -3.69
CA SER A 302 2.59 1.63 -3.04
C SER A 302 3.10 0.56 -2.10
N THR A 303 4.19 -0.13 -2.43
CA THR A 303 4.68 -1.24 -1.60
C THR A 303 5.34 -0.76 -0.31
N GLN A 304 5.90 0.46 -0.28
CA GLN A 304 6.53 1.05 0.91
C GLN A 304 5.59 1.25 2.10
N HIS A 305 4.29 1.36 1.87
CA HIS A 305 3.30 1.49 2.94
C HIS A 305 3.28 0.28 3.90
N PHE A 306 3.86 -0.85 3.49
CA PHE A 306 3.85 -2.11 4.25
C PHE A 306 5.17 -2.42 4.97
N LYS A 307 6.15 -1.53 4.92
CA LYS A 307 7.51 -1.75 5.45
C LYS A 307 7.57 -2.06 6.95
N SER A 308 6.61 -1.58 7.74
CA SER A 308 6.65 -1.66 9.21
C SER A 308 5.53 -2.49 9.83
N ALA A 309 4.69 -3.14 9.02
CA ALA A 309 3.51 -3.83 9.52
C ALA A 309 3.67 -5.34 9.35
N PRO A 310 3.52 -6.15 10.42
CA PRO A 310 3.41 -7.60 10.30
C PRO A 310 2.07 -7.90 9.62
N GLU A 311 2.08 -7.93 8.31
CA GLU A 311 0.87 -7.85 7.51
C GLU A 311 0.41 -9.21 7.03
N ASN A 312 -0.89 -9.28 6.87
CA ASN A 312 -1.59 -10.32 6.20
C ASN A 312 -1.38 -10.18 4.68
N LEU A 313 -0.57 -11.01 4.08
CA LEU A 313 -0.26 -11.00 2.65
C LEU A 313 -1.52 -10.98 1.74
N PRO A 314 -2.59 -11.75 2.01
CA PRO A 314 -3.82 -11.63 1.24
C PRO A 314 -4.48 -10.26 1.29
N GLN A 315 -4.38 -9.54 2.41
CA GLN A 315 -4.92 -8.19 2.52
C GLN A 315 -4.07 -7.19 1.74
N ILE A 316 -2.74 -7.28 1.84
CA ILE A 316 -1.80 -6.48 1.05
C ILE A 316 -2.06 -6.70 -0.44
N ALA A 317 -2.12 -7.97 -0.86
CA ALA A 317 -2.39 -8.34 -2.25
C ALA A 317 -3.71 -7.77 -2.77
N LYS A 318 -4.76 -7.79 -1.95
CA LYS A 318 -6.05 -7.19 -2.29
C LYS A 318 -5.95 -5.66 -2.41
N GLN A 319 -5.24 -4.98 -1.51
CA GLN A 319 -5.05 -3.53 -1.56
C GLN A 319 -4.24 -3.11 -2.78
N LEU A 320 -3.20 -3.87 -3.12
CA LEU A 320 -2.34 -3.63 -4.28
C LEU A 320 -2.91 -4.17 -5.59
N GLY A 321 -3.93 -5.03 -5.54
CA GLY A 321 -4.54 -5.65 -6.71
C GLY A 321 -3.60 -6.63 -7.43
N VAL A 322 -2.86 -7.46 -6.67
CA VAL A 322 -1.91 -8.45 -7.17
C VAL A 322 -2.19 -9.86 -6.64
N ALA A 323 -1.79 -10.88 -7.41
CA ALA A 323 -1.90 -12.27 -7.00
C ALA A 323 -0.65 -12.75 -6.24
N ASN A 324 0.52 -12.17 -6.52
CA ASN A 324 1.80 -12.64 -6.00
C ASN A 324 2.53 -11.53 -5.27
N ILE A 325 3.29 -11.90 -4.24
CA ILE A 325 4.12 -11.01 -3.44
C ILE A 325 5.53 -11.60 -3.38
N LEU A 326 6.54 -10.75 -3.60
CA LEU A 326 7.93 -11.04 -3.30
C LEU A 326 8.31 -10.36 -2.00
N GLU A 327 8.79 -11.13 -1.04
CA GLU A 327 9.40 -10.66 0.20
C GLU A 327 10.88 -10.97 0.21
N GLY A 328 11.67 -10.25 1.00
CA GLY A 328 13.08 -10.53 1.10
C GLY A 328 13.80 -9.76 2.21
N SER A 329 15.06 -10.13 2.38
CA SER A 329 15.99 -9.43 3.26
C SER A 329 17.38 -9.36 2.61
N VAL A 330 18.14 -8.33 2.97
CA VAL A 330 19.49 -8.10 2.49
C VAL A 330 20.43 -7.89 3.67
N GLN A 331 21.55 -8.60 3.66
CA GLN A 331 22.65 -8.42 4.60
C GLN A 331 23.93 -8.10 3.83
N LYS A 332 24.49 -6.90 4.04
CA LYS A 332 25.77 -6.48 3.49
C LYS A 332 26.84 -6.49 4.59
N ALA A 333 27.93 -7.20 4.35
CA ALA A 333 29.08 -7.25 5.26
C ALA A 333 30.37 -7.19 4.43
N ASN A 334 31.08 -6.08 4.52
CA ASN A 334 32.26 -5.79 3.71
C ASN A 334 31.97 -5.90 2.20
N ASP A 335 32.63 -6.84 1.50
CA ASP A 335 32.46 -7.14 0.07
C ASP A 335 31.46 -8.27 -0.23
N GLN A 336 30.79 -8.77 0.80
CA GLN A 336 29.80 -9.88 0.69
C GLN A 336 28.38 -9.36 0.86
N VAL A 337 27.47 -9.93 0.08
CA VAL A 337 26.04 -9.67 0.15
C VAL A 337 25.29 -10.98 0.20
N ARG A 338 24.40 -11.09 1.19
CA ARG A 338 23.39 -12.15 1.25
C ARG A 338 22.03 -11.55 0.94
N VAL A 339 21.36 -12.10 -0.06
CA VAL A 339 19.99 -11.74 -0.42
C VAL A 339 19.10 -12.98 -0.23
N ASN A 340 18.13 -12.90 0.63
CA ASN A 340 17.12 -13.92 0.85
C ASN A 340 15.81 -13.43 0.25
N VAL A 341 15.17 -14.22 -0.59
CA VAL A 341 13.91 -13.87 -1.26
C VAL A 341 12.94 -15.04 -1.26
N GLN A 342 11.66 -14.71 -1.19
CA GLN A 342 10.58 -15.69 -1.34
C GLN A 342 9.42 -15.11 -2.13
N LEU A 343 8.94 -15.88 -3.11
CA LEU A 343 7.77 -15.57 -3.91
C LEU A 343 6.56 -16.34 -3.38
N ILE A 344 5.51 -15.63 -3.05
CA ILE A 344 4.31 -16.17 -2.41
C ILE A 344 3.09 -15.86 -3.28
N ASN A 345 2.25 -16.85 -3.56
CA ASN A 345 0.91 -16.59 -4.06
C ASN A 345 0.06 -16.10 -2.89
N ALA A 346 -0.21 -14.79 -2.86
CA ALA A 346 -0.86 -14.15 -1.73
C ALA A 346 -2.36 -14.46 -1.61
N LEU A 347 -2.99 -15.02 -2.66
CA LEU A 347 -4.40 -15.44 -2.59
C LEU A 347 -4.57 -16.78 -1.89
N THR A 348 -3.54 -17.66 -1.99
CA THR A 348 -3.57 -19.03 -1.43
C THR A 348 -2.60 -19.20 -0.25
N ASP A 349 -1.78 -18.20 0.03
CA ASP A 349 -0.69 -18.22 1.02
C ASP A 349 0.33 -19.35 0.73
N ALA A 350 0.51 -19.69 -0.54
CA ALA A 350 1.40 -20.75 -0.99
C ALA A 350 2.74 -20.17 -1.42
N HIS A 351 3.83 -20.68 -0.84
CA HIS A 351 5.17 -20.36 -1.30
C HIS A 351 5.42 -21.02 -2.66
N LEU A 352 5.66 -20.21 -3.68
CA LEU A 352 5.93 -20.65 -5.04
C LEU A 352 7.43 -20.92 -5.24
N TRP A 353 8.28 -20.14 -4.58
CA TRP A 353 9.72 -20.22 -4.67
C TRP A 353 10.38 -19.46 -3.51
N ALA A 354 11.54 -19.96 -3.04
CA ALA A 354 12.39 -19.27 -2.07
C ALA A 354 13.85 -19.65 -2.32
N GLU A 355 14.76 -18.67 -2.20
CA GLU A 355 16.20 -18.89 -2.41
C GLU A 355 17.05 -17.89 -1.63
N ILE A 356 18.29 -18.30 -1.33
CA ILE A 356 19.30 -17.47 -0.65
C ILE A 356 20.51 -17.36 -1.59
N TYR A 357 20.89 -16.12 -1.87
CA TYR A 357 22.04 -15.78 -2.69
C TYR A 357 23.16 -15.24 -1.80
N ASP A 358 24.27 -15.98 -1.73
CA ASP A 358 25.51 -15.53 -1.09
C ASP A 358 26.52 -15.20 -2.20
N ARG A 359 26.80 -13.91 -2.39
CA ARG A 359 27.66 -13.43 -3.49
C ARG A 359 28.57 -12.29 -3.04
N LYS A 360 29.56 -11.97 -3.87
CA LYS A 360 30.33 -10.72 -3.72
C LYS A 360 29.46 -9.52 -4.13
N LEU A 361 29.76 -8.38 -3.55
CA LEU A 361 29.07 -7.11 -3.88
C LEU A 361 29.16 -6.78 -5.39
N THR A 362 30.28 -7.12 -6.03
CA THR A 362 30.49 -6.97 -7.48
C THR A 362 29.52 -7.78 -8.34
N ASP A 363 28.91 -8.83 -7.78
CA ASP A 363 28.03 -9.74 -8.49
C ASP A 363 26.55 -9.44 -8.25
N ILE A 364 26.23 -8.33 -7.56
CA ILE A 364 24.85 -7.99 -7.17
C ILE A 364 23.89 -7.90 -8.38
N PHE A 365 24.33 -7.35 -9.49
CA PHE A 365 23.53 -7.28 -10.73
C PHE A 365 23.16 -8.64 -11.29
N ALA A 366 24.06 -9.63 -11.13
CA ALA A 366 23.77 -11.01 -11.53
C ALA A 366 22.67 -11.61 -10.65
N VAL A 367 22.71 -11.34 -9.34
CA VAL A 367 21.68 -11.79 -8.39
C VAL A 367 20.31 -11.20 -8.74
N GLU A 368 20.24 -9.89 -8.94
CA GLU A 368 19.01 -9.19 -9.30
C GLU A 368 18.40 -9.70 -10.61
N SER A 369 19.26 -9.95 -11.62
CA SER A 369 18.84 -10.52 -12.90
C SER A 369 18.36 -11.95 -12.77
N GLU A 370 19.03 -12.77 -11.95
CA GLU A 370 18.67 -14.17 -11.69
C GLU A 370 17.31 -14.23 -10.96
N ILE A 371 17.09 -13.39 -9.96
CA ILE A 371 15.82 -13.27 -9.23
C ILE A 371 14.69 -12.88 -10.19
N ALA A 372 14.86 -11.81 -10.99
CA ALA A 372 13.85 -11.34 -11.92
C ALA A 372 13.48 -12.41 -12.96
N LYS A 373 14.48 -13.13 -13.50
CA LYS A 373 14.28 -14.23 -14.45
C LYS A 373 13.52 -15.38 -13.78
N THR A 374 13.95 -15.81 -12.60
CA THR A 374 13.31 -16.93 -11.88
C THR A 374 11.85 -16.62 -11.54
N ILE A 375 11.53 -15.38 -11.18
CA ILE A 375 10.14 -14.94 -10.96
C ILE A 375 9.34 -15.05 -12.25
N ALA A 376 9.86 -14.54 -13.37
CA ALA A 376 9.19 -14.62 -14.67
C ALA A 376 8.92 -16.07 -15.08
N ASP A 377 9.90 -16.96 -14.91
CA ASP A 377 9.78 -18.39 -15.21
C ASP A 377 8.75 -19.06 -14.28
N THR A 378 8.77 -18.77 -12.97
CA THR A 378 7.84 -19.34 -11.96
C THR A 378 6.39 -18.90 -12.23
N LEU A 379 6.18 -17.64 -12.63
CA LEU A 379 4.86 -17.11 -12.97
C LEU A 379 4.46 -17.43 -14.43
N GLN A 380 5.24 -18.26 -15.15
CA GLN A 380 4.99 -18.69 -16.52
C GLN A 380 4.79 -17.52 -17.48
N VAL A 381 5.58 -16.46 -17.31
CA VAL A 381 5.60 -15.31 -18.20
C VAL A 381 6.52 -15.60 -19.37
N LYS A 382 6.00 -15.40 -20.59
CA LYS A 382 6.81 -15.61 -21.81
C LYS A 382 7.60 -14.33 -22.10
N LEU A 383 8.90 -14.38 -21.84
CA LEU A 383 9.79 -13.28 -22.17
C LEU A 383 10.12 -13.26 -23.66
N SER A 384 9.98 -12.11 -24.31
CA SER A 384 10.52 -11.83 -25.66
C SER A 384 12.06 -11.78 -25.63
N GLY A 385 12.67 -11.74 -26.81
CA GLY A 385 14.14 -11.61 -26.91
C GLY A 385 14.66 -10.29 -26.32
N SER A 386 13.95 -9.18 -26.56
CA SER A 386 14.28 -7.86 -26.02
C SER A 386 14.11 -7.81 -24.49
N GLU A 387 13.03 -8.35 -23.93
CA GLU A 387 12.81 -8.40 -22.49
C GLU A 387 13.89 -9.23 -21.77
N LYS A 388 14.31 -10.37 -22.36
CA LYS A 388 15.42 -11.15 -21.80
C LYS A 388 16.71 -10.35 -21.70
N ILE A 389 17.02 -9.55 -22.71
CA ILE A 389 18.16 -8.64 -22.68
C ILE A 389 17.93 -7.57 -21.60
N ALA A 390 16.78 -6.90 -21.62
CA ALA A 390 16.47 -5.79 -20.73
C ALA A 390 16.55 -6.15 -19.22
N ILE A 391 16.11 -7.37 -18.83
CA ILE A 391 16.19 -7.82 -17.43
C ILE A 391 17.60 -8.27 -17.00
N THR A 392 18.52 -8.53 -17.96
CA THR A 392 19.87 -9.02 -17.67
C THR A 392 20.96 -7.96 -17.90
N THR A 393 20.64 -6.85 -18.55
CA THR A 393 21.60 -5.77 -18.82
C THR A 393 22.06 -5.13 -17.50
N LYS A 394 23.38 -5.00 -17.35
CA LYS A 394 23.97 -4.24 -16.24
C LYS A 394 23.94 -2.76 -16.56
N PRO A 395 23.47 -1.91 -15.65
CA PRO A 395 23.39 -0.47 -15.90
C PRO A 395 24.76 0.24 -15.83
N THR A 396 25.74 -0.36 -15.12
CA THR A 396 27.14 0.08 -15.04
C THR A 396 28.03 -1.10 -14.67
N GLU A 397 29.31 -1.04 -15.03
CA GLU A 397 30.34 -1.98 -14.55
C GLU A 397 31.09 -1.43 -13.29
N ASN A 398 30.78 -0.20 -12.85
CA ASN A 398 31.40 0.44 -11.68
C ASN A 398 30.52 0.27 -10.43
N PRO A 399 30.91 -0.57 -9.45
CA PRO A 399 30.11 -0.78 -8.23
C PRO A 399 29.98 0.47 -7.35
N GLU A 400 30.97 1.38 -7.35
CA GLU A 400 30.94 2.61 -6.58
C GLU A 400 29.92 3.60 -7.17
N ALA A 401 29.93 3.75 -8.50
CA ALA A 401 28.92 4.54 -9.21
C ALA A 401 27.50 3.99 -8.94
N HIS A 402 27.36 2.67 -8.92
CA HIS A 402 26.06 2.05 -8.58
C HIS A 402 25.63 2.33 -7.13
N GLU A 403 26.52 2.20 -6.15
CA GLU A 403 26.20 2.51 -4.76
C GLU A 403 25.77 3.97 -4.58
N LEU A 404 26.45 4.90 -5.26
CA LEU A 404 26.07 6.32 -5.27
C LEU A 404 24.70 6.54 -5.91
N TYR A 405 24.42 5.87 -7.03
CA TYR A 405 23.10 5.90 -7.67
C TYR A 405 21.99 5.41 -6.71
N LEU A 406 22.19 4.28 -6.01
CA LEU A 406 21.23 3.77 -5.02
C LEU A 406 20.99 4.77 -3.88
N LYS A 407 22.03 5.47 -3.40
CA LYS A 407 21.88 6.57 -2.44
C LYS A 407 21.06 7.72 -3.04
N GLY A 408 21.31 8.08 -4.29
CA GLY A 408 20.52 9.07 -5.02
C GLY A 408 19.04 8.69 -5.06
N ARG A 409 18.71 7.44 -5.45
CA ARG A 409 17.35 6.89 -5.46
C ARG A 409 16.71 6.90 -4.07
N TYR A 410 17.46 6.51 -3.05
CA TYR A 410 17.01 6.53 -1.67
C TYR A 410 16.54 7.90 -1.20
N PHE A 411 17.30 8.97 -1.52
CA PHE A 411 16.91 10.34 -1.19
C PHE A 411 15.80 10.87 -2.12
N TRP A 412 15.85 10.58 -3.41
CA TRP A 412 14.82 11.00 -4.38
C TRP A 412 13.42 10.49 -3.98
N ASN A 413 13.33 9.27 -3.50
CA ASN A 413 12.05 8.67 -3.08
C ASN A 413 11.40 9.36 -1.86
N ARG A 414 12.15 10.16 -1.08
CA ARG A 414 11.64 10.88 0.10
C ARG A 414 11.00 12.23 -0.21
N ARG A 415 11.13 12.72 -1.43
CA ARG A 415 10.39 13.86 -1.99
C ARG A 415 10.32 15.12 -1.11
N THR A 416 11.39 15.48 -0.39
CA THR A 416 11.52 16.79 0.26
C THR A 416 12.58 17.63 -0.48
N ALA A 417 12.51 18.96 -0.36
CA ALA A 417 13.48 19.87 -0.95
C ALA A 417 14.94 19.48 -0.66
N GLU A 418 15.24 19.22 0.63
CA GLU A 418 16.58 18.82 1.08
C GLU A 418 17.00 17.45 0.49
N ASN A 419 16.07 16.49 0.48
CA ASN A 419 16.39 15.16 -0.03
C ASN A 419 16.56 15.14 -1.56
N LEU A 420 15.79 15.93 -2.31
CA LEU A 420 15.99 16.08 -3.76
C LEU A 420 17.35 16.68 -4.10
N LYS A 421 17.82 17.65 -3.30
CA LYS A 421 19.17 18.20 -3.46
C LYS A 421 20.25 17.16 -3.18
N LYS A 422 20.12 16.41 -2.07
CA LYS A 422 21.04 15.30 -1.76
C LYS A 422 21.03 14.23 -2.85
N ALA A 423 19.84 13.92 -3.41
CA ALA A 423 19.72 12.99 -4.51
C ALA A 423 20.49 13.48 -5.74
N ALA A 424 20.32 14.75 -6.12
CA ALA A 424 21.05 15.34 -7.24
C ALA A 424 22.56 15.29 -7.02
N ASP A 425 23.04 15.57 -5.81
CA ASP A 425 24.47 15.50 -5.46
C ASP A 425 25.00 14.05 -5.57
N TYR A 426 24.24 13.04 -5.15
CA TYR A 426 24.65 11.65 -5.28
C TYR A 426 24.61 11.15 -6.73
N PHE A 427 23.61 11.54 -7.52
CA PHE A 427 23.60 11.23 -8.95
C PHE A 427 24.77 11.89 -9.69
N GLN A 428 25.14 13.13 -9.34
CA GLN A 428 26.31 13.77 -9.90
C GLN A 428 27.59 13.00 -9.54
N GLN A 429 27.77 12.59 -8.29
CA GLN A 429 28.90 11.76 -7.87
C GLN A 429 28.94 10.42 -8.64
N ALA A 430 27.79 9.79 -8.85
CA ALA A 430 27.72 8.57 -9.65
C ALA A 430 28.16 8.79 -11.11
N ILE A 431 27.83 9.95 -11.69
CA ILE A 431 28.29 10.39 -13.03
C ILE A 431 29.79 10.65 -13.05
N ASP A 432 30.32 11.26 -11.99
CA ASP A 432 31.75 11.54 -11.87
C ASP A 432 32.58 10.24 -11.81
N GLU A 433 32.05 9.19 -11.12
CA GLU A 433 32.66 7.86 -11.06
C GLU A 433 32.49 7.04 -12.36
N ASP A 434 31.33 7.17 -13.02
CA ASP A 434 31.08 6.53 -14.33
C ASP A 434 30.33 7.49 -15.26
N PRO A 435 31.02 8.25 -16.11
CA PRO A 435 30.43 9.16 -17.07
C PRO A 435 29.55 8.51 -18.15
N LYS A 436 29.46 7.18 -18.18
CA LYS A 436 28.58 6.41 -19.09
C LYS A 436 27.32 5.88 -18.40
N TYR A 437 27.12 6.17 -17.13
CA TYR A 437 25.99 5.67 -16.36
C TYR A 437 24.69 6.40 -16.69
N ALA A 438 23.96 5.95 -17.71
CA ALA A 438 22.73 6.57 -18.22
C ALA A 438 21.65 6.80 -17.14
N LEU A 439 21.42 5.82 -16.25
CA LEU A 439 20.44 5.94 -15.15
C LEU A 439 20.76 7.08 -14.17
N ALA A 440 22.06 7.37 -13.93
CA ALA A 440 22.46 8.48 -13.06
C ALA A 440 22.11 9.83 -13.69
N TYR A 441 22.28 9.98 -15.01
CA TYR A 441 21.85 11.18 -15.74
C TYR A 441 20.33 11.34 -15.72
N ALA A 442 19.54 10.26 -15.88
CA ALA A 442 18.08 10.30 -15.78
C ALA A 442 17.65 10.75 -14.38
N GLY A 443 18.23 10.16 -13.32
CA GLY A 443 17.94 10.55 -11.93
C GLY A 443 18.30 12.00 -11.62
N LEU A 444 19.42 12.51 -12.16
CA LEU A 444 19.81 13.91 -12.03
C LEU A 444 18.82 14.84 -12.74
N ALA A 445 18.38 14.48 -13.94
CA ALA A 445 17.35 15.21 -14.68
C ALA A 445 16.04 15.30 -13.91
N ASP A 446 15.58 14.18 -13.36
CA ASP A 446 14.36 14.11 -12.54
C ASP A 446 14.44 15.03 -11.31
N CYS A 447 15.58 15.06 -10.63
CA CYS A 447 15.79 15.98 -9.50
C CYS A 447 15.67 17.45 -9.95
N ARG A 448 16.32 17.82 -11.04
CA ARG A 448 16.37 19.21 -11.55
C ARG A 448 15.00 19.69 -12.06
N VAL A 449 14.20 18.82 -12.66
CA VAL A 449 12.82 19.15 -13.07
C VAL A 449 11.94 19.42 -11.87
N LEU A 450 12.12 18.68 -10.77
CA LEU A 450 11.27 18.79 -9.58
C LEU A 450 11.69 19.88 -8.59
N LEU A 451 12.99 20.21 -8.50
CA LEU A 451 13.52 21.19 -7.52
C LEU A 451 12.80 22.55 -7.53
N PRO A 452 12.42 23.14 -8.68
CA PRO A 452 11.71 24.42 -8.68
C PRO A 452 10.35 24.42 -8.00
N ALA A 453 9.70 23.27 -7.90
CA ALA A 453 8.40 23.14 -7.21
C ALA A 453 8.53 23.18 -5.67
N TYR A 454 9.76 23.09 -5.14
CA TYR A 454 10.02 23.08 -3.70
C TYR A 454 10.60 24.43 -3.24
N PRO A 455 9.83 25.26 -2.52
CA PRO A 455 10.25 26.58 -2.09
C PRO A 455 11.39 26.53 -1.07
N GLY A 456 12.18 27.60 -1.01
CA GLY A 456 13.19 27.83 0.03
C GLY A 456 14.63 27.45 -0.34
N LEU A 457 14.88 26.80 -1.48
CA LEU A 457 16.23 26.43 -1.94
C LEU A 457 16.84 27.42 -2.93
N GLY A 458 16.10 28.45 -3.36
CA GLY A 458 16.55 29.41 -4.35
C GLY A 458 16.63 28.89 -5.78
N ASN A 459 16.18 27.64 -6.03
CA ASN A 459 16.17 27.05 -7.37
C ASN A 459 15.01 27.65 -8.19
N THR A 460 15.34 28.25 -9.33
CA THR A 460 14.30 28.76 -10.24
C THR A 460 14.13 27.83 -11.45
N PRO A 461 12.93 27.79 -12.06
CA PRO A 461 12.72 27.03 -13.29
C PRO A 461 13.72 27.43 -14.38
N ARG A 462 13.99 28.72 -14.51
CA ARG A 462 14.93 29.29 -15.51
C ARG A 462 16.36 28.72 -15.37
N ASP A 463 16.80 28.42 -14.13
CA ASP A 463 18.15 27.92 -13.87
C ASP A 463 18.23 26.39 -13.97
N GLU A 464 17.18 25.68 -13.58
CA GLU A 464 17.21 24.22 -13.44
C GLU A 464 16.70 23.47 -14.70
N LEU A 465 15.69 23.98 -15.41
CA LEU A 465 15.12 23.26 -16.56
C LEU A 465 16.11 23.05 -17.73
N PRO A 466 16.99 24.01 -18.11
CA PRO A 466 18.01 23.76 -19.13
C PRO A 466 18.98 22.65 -18.74
N LYS A 467 19.40 22.60 -17.48
CA LYS A 467 20.31 21.57 -16.95
C LYS A 467 19.60 20.19 -16.88
N ALA A 468 18.29 20.17 -16.56
CA ALA A 468 17.48 18.97 -16.61
C ALA A 468 17.43 18.39 -18.01
N LEU A 469 17.15 19.25 -19.01
CA LEU A 469 17.08 18.86 -20.42
C LEU A 469 18.43 18.32 -20.94
N GLU A 470 19.54 18.96 -20.56
CA GLU A 470 20.90 18.50 -20.90
C GLU A 470 21.17 17.11 -20.34
N ALA A 471 20.92 16.91 -19.04
CA ALA A 471 21.13 15.62 -18.38
C ALA A 471 20.23 14.52 -18.98
N ALA A 472 18.93 14.82 -19.23
CA ALA A 472 18.02 13.86 -19.82
C ALA A 472 18.42 13.46 -21.26
N ARG A 473 18.84 14.42 -22.09
CA ARG A 473 19.38 14.11 -23.43
C ARG A 473 20.62 13.22 -23.35
N LYS A 474 21.49 13.47 -22.37
CA LYS A 474 22.69 12.64 -22.18
C LYS A 474 22.33 11.22 -21.75
N ALA A 475 21.30 11.04 -20.92
CA ALA A 475 20.80 9.70 -20.55
C ALA A 475 20.39 8.90 -21.78
N VAL A 476 19.56 9.49 -22.67
CA VAL A 476 19.08 8.82 -23.91
C VAL A 476 20.21 8.64 -24.94
N GLU A 477 21.16 9.57 -25.02
CA GLU A 477 22.36 9.43 -25.90
C GLU A 477 23.21 8.22 -25.48
N LEU A 478 23.32 7.96 -24.17
CA LEU A 478 24.10 6.84 -23.63
C LEU A 478 23.37 5.50 -23.71
N ASP A 479 22.04 5.49 -23.56
CA ASP A 479 21.20 4.31 -23.67
C ASP A 479 19.79 4.68 -24.15
N ASP A 480 19.52 4.47 -25.45
CA ASP A 480 18.25 4.73 -26.12
C ASP A 480 17.17 3.66 -25.84
N THR A 481 17.51 2.64 -25.05
CA THR A 481 16.57 1.61 -24.59
C THR A 481 16.12 1.82 -23.14
N LEU A 482 16.55 2.95 -22.53
CA LEU A 482 16.27 3.28 -21.13
C LEU A 482 14.94 4.05 -21.01
N ALA A 483 13.88 3.37 -20.54
CA ALA A 483 12.56 3.99 -20.34
C ALA A 483 12.61 5.18 -19.38
N GLU A 484 13.42 5.11 -18.32
CA GLU A 484 13.64 6.18 -17.36
C GLU A 484 14.27 7.41 -18.04
N GLY A 485 15.24 7.21 -18.94
CA GLY A 485 15.87 8.28 -19.72
C GLY A 485 14.87 9.02 -20.62
N HIS A 486 14.06 8.27 -21.37
CA HIS A 486 12.99 8.82 -22.21
C HIS A 486 11.92 9.54 -21.39
N THR A 487 11.55 9.00 -20.21
CA THR A 487 10.59 9.65 -19.30
C THR A 487 11.12 10.99 -18.78
N SER A 488 12.39 11.03 -18.35
CA SER A 488 13.04 12.25 -17.87
C SER A 488 13.18 13.28 -18.98
N LEU A 489 13.52 12.82 -20.21
CA LEU A 489 13.61 13.70 -21.39
C LEU A 489 12.23 14.27 -21.75
N ALA A 490 11.19 13.43 -21.80
CA ALA A 490 9.84 13.85 -22.06
C ALA A 490 9.36 14.91 -21.05
N ARG A 491 9.62 14.69 -19.77
CA ARG A 491 9.24 15.63 -18.71
C ARG A 491 9.99 16.98 -18.85
N ALA A 492 11.29 16.95 -19.13
CA ALA A 492 12.09 18.16 -19.34
C ALA A 492 11.64 18.92 -20.60
N LEU A 493 11.31 18.20 -21.70
CA LEU A 493 10.76 18.78 -22.92
C LEU A 493 9.38 19.42 -22.66
N ALA A 494 8.48 18.75 -21.96
CA ALA A 494 7.17 19.28 -21.57
C ALA A 494 7.32 20.57 -20.75
N SER A 495 8.20 20.55 -19.74
CA SER A 495 8.45 21.72 -18.88
C SER A 495 9.04 22.91 -19.67
N THR A 496 9.67 22.67 -20.83
CA THR A 496 10.17 23.71 -21.74
C THR A 496 9.26 23.97 -22.94
N LEU A 497 7.99 23.53 -22.90
CA LEU A 497 6.95 23.70 -23.93
C LEU A 497 7.23 23.01 -25.29
N GLN A 498 8.16 22.08 -25.34
CA GLN A 498 8.40 21.26 -26.53
C GLN A 498 7.45 20.05 -26.55
N LEU A 499 6.12 20.31 -26.55
CA LEU A 499 5.08 19.33 -26.22
C LEU A 499 5.00 18.17 -27.21
N SER A 500 5.18 18.40 -28.50
CA SER A 500 5.15 17.34 -29.52
C SER A 500 6.32 16.36 -29.34
N ALA A 501 7.52 16.89 -29.06
CA ALA A 501 8.69 16.05 -28.77
C ALA A 501 8.50 15.30 -27.45
N ALA A 502 7.95 15.95 -26.41
CA ALA A 502 7.63 15.31 -25.13
C ALA A 502 6.68 14.13 -25.31
N THR A 503 5.60 14.30 -26.08
CA THR A 503 4.64 13.22 -26.39
C THR A 503 5.33 12.02 -27.05
N SER A 504 6.23 12.25 -28.00
CA SER A 504 6.98 11.19 -28.69
C SER A 504 7.88 10.41 -27.69
N GLU A 505 8.56 11.12 -26.80
CA GLU A 505 9.43 10.50 -25.80
C GLU A 505 8.64 9.72 -24.73
N PHE A 506 7.45 10.21 -24.32
CA PHE A 506 6.57 9.45 -23.43
C PHE A 506 6.07 8.16 -24.07
N HIS A 507 5.65 8.19 -25.33
CA HIS A 507 5.28 6.97 -26.06
C HIS A 507 6.45 5.97 -26.09
N ARG A 508 7.66 6.46 -26.38
CA ARG A 508 8.85 5.60 -26.39
C ARG A 508 9.14 4.99 -25.02
N ALA A 509 9.03 5.77 -23.94
CA ALA A 509 9.20 5.28 -22.58
C ALA A 509 8.21 4.16 -22.22
N ILE A 510 6.92 4.34 -22.55
CA ILE A 510 5.85 3.37 -22.31
C ILE A 510 6.02 2.11 -23.16
N GLU A 511 6.48 2.25 -24.40
CA GLU A 511 6.82 1.11 -25.25
C GLU A 511 7.96 0.26 -24.66
N LEU A 512 8.98 0.91 -24.08
CA LEU A 512 10.12 0.26 -23.45
C LEU A 512 9.77 -0.36 -22.09
N ASN A 513 8.91 0.29 -21.31
CA ASN A 513 8.46 -0.19 -20.00
C ASN A 513 6.98 0.12 -19.75
N PRO A 514 6.04 -0.77 -20.15
CA PRO A 514 4.59 -0.55 -19.99
C PRO A 514 4.08 -0.54 -18.54
N ASN A 515 4.93 -0.87 -17.58
CA ASN A 515 4.60 -0.87 -16.15
C ASN A 515 5.28 0.30 -15.38
N TYR A 516 5.86 1.26 -16.09
CA TYR A 516 6.49 2.40 -15.45
C TYR A 516 5.45 3.47 -15.09
N ALA A 517 4.92 3.39 -13.85
CA ALA A 517 3.85 4.26 -13.37
C ALA A 517 4.15 5.76 -13.51
N THR A 518 5.41 6.18 -13.33
CA THR A 518 5.85 7.57 -13.48
C THR A 518 5.72 8.06 -14.92
N ALA A 519 6.02 7.21 -15.92
CA ALA A 519 5.85 7.57 -17.33
C ALA A 519 4.38 7.83 -17.64
N HIS A 520 3.48 6.93 -17.24
CA HIS A 520 2.03 7.11 -17.40
C HIS A 520 1.50 8.35 -16.67
N GLN A 521 1.97 8.59 -15.43
CA GLN A 521 1.60 9.77 -14.66
C GLN A 521 1.99 11.07 -15.40
N TRP A 522 3.26 11.23 -15.73
CA TRP A 522 3.77 12.45 -16.36
C TRP A 522 3.24 12.65 -17.77
N PHE A 523 2.99 11.54 -18.49
CA PHE A 523 2.34 11.62 -19.80
C PHE A 523 0.88 12.08 -19.67
N GLY A 524 0.13 11.55 -18.68
CA GLY A 524 -1.23 12.00 -18.40
C GLY A 524 -1.30 13.49 -18.06
N GLU A 525 -0.38 14.01 -17.25
CA GLU A 525 -0.24 15.45 -16.96
C GLU A 525 0.04 16.25 -18.25
N CYS A 526 0.95 15.78 -19.09
CA CYS A 526 1.31 16.42 -20.35
C CYS A 526 0.13 16.46 -21.33
N LEU A 527 -0.63 15.37 -21.47
CA LEU A 527 -1.83 15.29 -22.30
C LEU A 527 -2.94 16.22 -21.78
N GLN A 528 -3.16 16.25 -20.46
CA GLN A 528 -4.13 17.15 -19.83
C GLN A 528 -3.79 18.61 -20.08
N SER A 529 -2.51 18.97 -20.00
CA SER A 529 -2.02 20.31 -20.31
C SER A 529 -2.27 20.71 -21.78
N GLN A 530 -2.31 19.73 -22.69
CA GLN A 530 -2.63 19.92 -24.11
C GLN A 530 -4.14 19.88 -24.40
N GLY A 531 -4.99 19.67 -23.41
CA GLY A 531 -6.44 19.53 -23.58
C GLY A 531 -6.89 18.17 -24.12
N GLN A 532 -6.01 17.17 -24.20
CA GLN A 532 -6.31 15.79 -24.60
C GLN A 532 -6.84 15.00 -23.40
N LEU A 533 -8.05 15.37 -22.94
CA LEU A 533 -8.55 15.00 -21.61
C LEU A 533 -8.87 13.51 -21.45
N GLU A 534 -9.39 12.85 -22.48
CA GLU A 534 -9.75 11.43 -22.42
C GLU A 534 -8.49 10.55 -22.43
N GLU A 535 -7.49 10.88 -23.26
CA GLU A 535 -6.19 10.21 -23.27
C GLU A 535 -5.46 10.43 -21.94
N ALA A 536 -5.49 11.66 -21.41
CA ALA A 536 -4.92 11.98 -20.11
C ALA A 536 -5.54 11.13 -18.98
N LEU A 537 -6.88 11.00 -18.99
CA LEU A 537 -7.59 10.16 -18.04
C LEU A 537 -7.20 8.68 -18.16
N ALA A 538 -7.02 8.17 -19.38
CA ALA A 538 -6.61 6.79 -19.62
C ALA A 538 -5.20 6.52 -19.05
N GLU A 539 -4.25 7.42 -19.29
CA GLU A 539 -2.88 7.30 -18.79
C GLU A 539 -2.82 7.43 -17.26
N LEU A 540 -3.52 8.38 -16.66
CA LEU A 540 -3.59 8.53 -15.20
C LEU A 540 -4.30 7.35 -14.52
N LYS A 541 -5.31 6.76 -15.17
CA LYS A 541 -5.92 5.52 -14.71
C LYS A 541 -4.93 4.37 -14.72
N ARG A 542 -4.14 4.25 -15.81
CA ARG A 542 -3.10 3.22 -15.88
C ARG A 542 -2.03 3.42 -14.81
N ALA A 543 -1.59 4.65 -14.57
CA ALA A 543 -0.69 4.98 -13.46
C ALA A 543 -1.27 4.54 -12.10
N GLN A 544 -2.56 4.81 -11.85
CA GLN A 544 -3.27 4.40 -10.63
C GLN A 544 -3.38 2.87 -10.48
N GLU A 545 -3.50 2.12 -11.57
CA GLU A 545 -3.50 0.65 -11.54
C GLU A 545 -2.12 0.08 -11.20
N LEU A 546 -1.05 0.78 -11.58
CA LEU A 546 0.34 0.40 -11.33
C LEU A 546 0.86 0.90 -9.97
N ASP A 547 0.27 1.99 -9.45
CA ASP A 547 0.65 2.59 -8.16
C ASP A 547 -0.60 3.00 -7.36
N PRO A 548 -1.39 2.02 -6.86
CA PRO A 548 -2.73 2.25 -6.31
C PRO A 548 -2.77 3.04 -5.00
N LEU A 549 -1.66 3.15 -4.27
CA LEU A 549 -1.55 3.90 -3.01
C LEU A 549 -0.76 5.21 -3.16
N SER A 550 -0.34 5.56 -4.38
CA SER A 550 0.31 6.84 -4.65
C SER A 550 -0.66 8.00 -4.43
N LEU A 551 -0.32 8.87 -3.48
CA LEU A 551 -1.12 10.05 -3.18
C LEU A 551 -1.14 11.05 -4.33
N VAL A 552 -0.01 11.21 -5.03
CA VAL A 552 0.13 12.11 -6.20
C VAL A 552 -0.75 11.61 -7.34
N ILE A 553 -0.58 10.33 -7.73
CA ILE A 553 -1.33 9.74 -8.85
C ILE A 553 -2.83 9.72 -8.54
N GLY A 554 -3.21 9.32 -7.31
CA GLY A 554 -4.60 9.30 -6.88
C GLY A 554 -5.27 10.67 -6.93
N SER A 555 -4.51 11.73 -6.60
CA SER A 555 -4.98 13.11 -6.66
C SER A 555 -5.14 13.61 -8.10
N LEU A 556 -4.15 13.36 -8.96
CA LEU A 556 -4.19 13.74 -10.37
C LEU A 556 -5.28 12.98 -11.14
N TYR A 557 -5.43 11.69 -10.88
CA TYR A 557 -6.51 10.89 -11.47
C TYR A 557 -7.90 11.41 -11.03
N GLY A 558 -8.04 11.78 -9.73
CA GLY A 558 -9.25 12.41 -9.23
C GLY A 558 -9.56 13.73 -9.95
N PHE A 559 -8.57 14.58 -10.15
CA PHE A 559 -8.77 15.84 -10.90
C PHE A 559 -9.08 15.59 -12.38
N ALA A 560 -8.41 14.66 -13.04
CA ALA A 560 -8.68 14.30 -14.43
C ALA A 560 -10.11 13.78 -14.65
N LEU A 561 -10.69 13.07 -13.69
CA LEU A 561 -12.10 12.67 -13.71
C LEU A 561 -13.04 13.90 -13.77
N ASP A 562 -12.73 14.96 -13.05
CA ASP A 562 -13.54 16.20 -13.08
C ASP A 562 -13.42 16.93 -14.42
N THR A 563 -12.23 16.97 -15.01
CA THR A 563 -12.03 17.65 -16.32
C THR A 563 -12.78 17.01 -17.48
N VAL A 564 -13.16 15.72 -17.36
CA VAL A 564 -14.04 15.02 -18.33
C VAL A 564 -15.51 14.98 -17.87
N GLY A 565 -15.89 15.77 -16.85
CA GLY A 565 -17.27 15.86 -16.36
C GLY A 565 -17.72 14.74 -15.42
N ARG A 566 -16.82 13.89 -14.92
CA ARG A 566 -17.11 12.79 -13.99
C ARG A 566 -16.92 13.22 -12.53
N SER A 567 -17.48 14.36 -12.15
CA SER A 567 -17.21 15.04 -10.88
C SER A 567 -17.54 14.23 -9.64
N ASN A 568 -18.58 13.40 -9.64
CA ASN A 568 -18.90 12.54 -8.48
C ASN A 568 -17.82 11.48 -8.24
N GLU A 569 -17.27 10.92 -9.32
CA GLU A 569 -16.17 9.96 -9.23
C GLU A 569 -14.87 10.65 -8.82
N ALA A 570 -14.64 11.87 -9.31
CA ALA A 570 -13.53 12.72 -8.89
C ALA A 570 -13.52 12.97 -7.37
N ILE A 571 -14.65 13.40 -6.81
CA ILE A 571 -14.81 13.63 -5.37
C ILE A 571 -14.59 12.33 -4.59
N ALA A 572 -15.14 11.21 -5.04
CA ALA A 572 -14.94 9.92 -4.39
C ALA A 572 -13.47 9.47 -4.39
N GLN A 573 -12.78 9.63 -5.53
CA GLN A 573 -11.35 9.29 -5.67
C GLN A 573 -10.48 10.18 -4.78
N LEU A 574 -10.70 11.50 -4.77
CA LEU A 574 -9.92 12.42 -3.94
C LEU A 574 -10.12 12.16 -2.44
N ARG A 575 -11.34 11.86 -2.01
CA ARG A 575 -11.61 11.45 -0.62
C ARG A 575 -10.89 10.17 -0.25
N LYS A 576 -10.92 9.17 -1.14
CA LYS A 576 -10.15 7.91 -0.95
C LYS A 576 -8.64 8.19 -0.81
N THR A 577 -8.10 9.12 -1.58
CA THR A 577 -6.67 9.48 -1.48
C THR A 577 -6.37 10.17 -0.14
N ILE A 578 -7.26 11.07 0.33
CA ILE A 578 -7.15 11.73 1.64
C ILE A 578 -7.25 10.72 2.80
N GLU A 579 -8.02 9.62 2.64
CA GLU A 579 -8.11 8.56 3.66
C GLU A 579 -6.79 7.82 3.84
N ILE A 580 -5.96 7.69 2.77
CA ILE A 580 -4.63 7.06 2.86
C ILE A 580 -3.69 7.92 3.70
N ASP A 581 -3.62 9.23 3.43
CA ASP A 581 -2.87 10.20 4.23
C ASP A 581 -3.59 11.55 4.27
N PRO A 582 -4.26 11.87 5.40
CA PRO A 582 -4.95 13.14 5.57
C PRO A 582 -4.04 14.38 5.63
N SER A 583 -2.73 14.19 5.79
CA SER A 583 -1.75 15.29 5.84
C SER A 583 -1.23 15.71 4.46
N PHE A 584 -1.52 14.95 3.40
CA PHE A 584 -1.07 15.27 2.04
C PHE A 584 -1.88 16.42 1.44
N SER A 585 -1.33 17.62 1.48
CA SER A 585 -2.02 18.88 1.15
C SER A 585 -2.58 18.95 -0.28
N ASN A 586 -1.91 18.33 -1.25
CA ASN A 586 -2.33 18.37 -2.66
C ASN A 586 -3.74 17.77 -2.86
N SER A 587 -4.07 16.64 -2.22
CA SER A 587 -5.38 16.00 -2.36
C SER A 587 -6.51 16.90 -1.82
N GLY A 588 -6.29 17.56 -0.68
CA GLY A 588 -7.25 18.49 -0.09
C GLY A 588 -7.48 19.73 -0.96
N GLY A 589 -6.40 20.30 -1.49
CA GLY A 589 -6.47 21.42 -2.43
C GLY A 589 -7.25 21.09 -3.70
N LEU A 590 -6.99 19.92 -4.31
CA LEU A 590 -7.70 19.45 -5.49
C LEU A 590 -9.17 19.13 -5.22
N LEU A 591 -9.48 18.54 -4.07
CA LEU A 591 -10.87 18.32 -3.67
C LEU A 591 -11.62 19.65 -3.56
N GLY A 592 -10.99 20.69 -2.99
CA GLY A 592 -11.54 22.03 -2.94
C GLY A 592 -11.83 22.60 -4.34
N ILE A 593 -10.89 22.46 -5.31
CA ILE A 593 -11.07 22.91 -6.70
C ILE A 593 -12.25 22.19 -7.36
N VAL A 594 -12.33 20.86 -7.23
CA VAL A 594 -13.42 20.07 -7.80
C VAL A 594 -14.77 20.44 -7.17
N LEU A 595 -14.83 20.67 -5.86
CA LEU A 595 -16.03 21.11 -5.17
C LEU A 595 -16.46 22.53 -5.61
N GLU A 596 -15.50 23.45 -5.79
CA GLU A 596 -15.74 24.81 -6.30
C GLU A 596 -16.32 24.77 -7.72
N HIS A 597 -15.69 24.00 -8.62
CA HIS A 597 -16.15 23.79 -10.00
C HIS A 597 -17.61 23.29 -10.06
N ASN A 598 -17.99 22.44 -9.10
CA ASN A 598 -19.34 21.87 -9.02
C ASN A 598 -20.33 22.70 -8.17
N GLY A 599 -20.03 23.98 -7.93
CA GLY A 599 -20.91 24.90 -7.20
C GLY A 599 -21.05 24.64 -5.70
N ARG A 600 -20.23 23.74 -5.14
CA ARG A 600 -20.24 23.36 -3.70
C ARG A 600 -19.28 24.23 -2.89
N LEU A 601 -19.36 25.56 -3.10
CA LEU A 601 -18.41 26.55 -2.57
C LEU A 601 -18.21 26.48 -1.05
N LYS A 602 -19.27 26.20 -0.27
CA LYS A 602 -19.15 26.08 1.20
C LYS A 602 -18.26 24.90 1.61
N GLU A 603 -18.40 23.78 0.90
CA GLU A 603 -17.57 22.58 1.15
C GLU A 603 -16.14 22.80 0.66
N ALA A 604 -15.97 23.46 -0.50
CA ALA A 604 -14.65 23.83 -1.00
C ALA A 604 -13.88 24.70 0.02
N ILE A 605 -14.54 25.71 0.60
CA ILE A 605 -13.93 26.56 1.64
C ILE A 605 -13.49 25.72 2.85
N ALA A 606 -14.34 24.80 3.32
CA ALA A 606 -13.99 23.95 4.47
C ALA A 606 -12.76 23.05 4.20
N GLU A 607 -12.64 22.51 2.98
CA GLU A 607 -11.47 21.72 2.58
C GLU A 607 -10.21 22.61 2.45
N TYR A 608 -10.32 23.82 1.88
CA TYR A 608 -9.22 24.77 1.81
C TYR A 608 -8.76 25.26 3.20
N GLU A 609 -9.69 25.56 4.11
CA GLU A 609 -9.38 25.93 5.51
C GLU A 609 -8.63 24.80 6.23
N LYS A 610 -9.08 23.56 6.06
CA LYS A 610 -8.40 22.36 6.57
C LYS A 610 -7.00 22.23 5.97
N ASN A 611 -6.87 22.40 4.65
CA ASN A 611 -5.60 22.27 3.94
C ASN A 611 -4.57 23.30 4.46
N ILE A 612 -4.96 24.58 4.60
CA ILE A 612 -4.09 25.64 5.15
C ILE A 612 -3.67 25.32 6.60
N SER A 613 -4.55 24.73 7.40
CA SER A 613 -4.21 24.36 8.78
C SER A 613 -3.13 23.29 8.89
N LEU A 614 -2.98 22.48 7.84
CA LEU A 614 -1.94 21.45 7.73
C LEU A 614 -0.66 22.02 7.07
N HIS A 615 -0.83 22.76 5.98
CA HIS A 615 0.26 23.31 5.18
C HIS A 615 -0.10 24.71 4.65
N GLU A 616 0.56 25.72 5.18
CA GLU A 616 0.40 27.06 4.69
C GLU A 616 1.44 27.38 3.60
N ASP A 617 1.02 27.27 2.35
CA ASP A 617 1.83 27.58 1.17
C ASP A 617 1.13 28.56 0.21
N ALA A 618 1.81 29.00 -0.83
CA ALA A 618 1.29 29.96 -1.77
C ALA A 618 0.05 29.47 -2.54
N ILE A 619 -0.01 28.17 -2.87
CA ILE A 619 -1.11 27.57 -3.59
C ILE A 619 -2.35 27.55 -2.70
N SER A 620 -2.22 27.04 -1.48
CA SER A 620 -3.30 26.97 -0.50
C SER A 620 -3.86 28.36 -0.15
N LEU A 621 -2.96 29.37 0.03
CA LEU A 621 -3.37 30.75 0.26
C LEU A 621 -4.17 31.33 -0.91
N SER A 622 -3.74 31.08 -2.17
CA SER A 622 -4.42 31.58 -3.35
C SER A 622 -5.80 30.95 -3.53
N GLN A 623 -5.93 29.64 -3.31
CA GLN A 623 -7.19 28.90 -3.40
C GLN A 623 -8.21 29.43 -2.41
N LEU A 624 -7.85 29.53 -1.11
CA LEU A 624 -8.76 30.03 -0.09
C LEU A 624 -9.12 31.50 -0.28
N ALA A 625 -8.17 32.35 -0.71
CA ALA A 625 -8.42 33.76 -1.00
C ALA A 625 -9.48 33.93 -2.10
N GLY A 626 -9.35 33.17 -3.21
CA GLY A 626 -10.32 33.14 -4.30
C GLY A 626 -11.72 32.69 -3.83
N ALA A 627 -11.77 31.58 -3.11
CA ALA A 627 -13.02 31.01 -2.59
C ALA A 627 -13.72 31.94 -1.58
N TYR A 628 -12.98 32.60 -0.68
CA TYR A 628 -13.55 33.61 0.22
C TYR A 628 -14.12 34.79 -0.53
N PHE A 629 -13.44 35.28 -1.57
CA PHE A 629 -13.94 36.38 -2.39
C PHE A 629 -15.27 36.02 -3.05
N LEU A 630 -15.34 34.83 -3.67
CA LEU A 630 -16.56 34.31 -4.31
C LEU A 630 -17.70 34.11 -3.31
N ALA A 631 -17.38 33.78 -2.06
CA ALA A 631 -18.36 33.68 -0.96
C ALA A 631 -18.78 35.04 -0.35
N GLY A 632 -18.23 36.16 -0.86
CA GLY A 632 -18.52 37.51 -0.33
C GLY A 632 -17.73 37.91 0.91
N LYS A 633 -16.81 37.06 1.40
CA LYS A 633 -15.91 37.34 2.54
C LYS A 633 -14.68 38.14 2.06
N LYS A 634 -14.97 39.40 1.58
CA LYS A 634 -13.93 40.20 0.90
C LYS A 634 -12.78 40.64 1.82
N ALA A 635 -13.05 40.88 3.11
CA ALA A 635 -12.03 41.30 4.05
C ALA A 635 -11.03 40.15 4.33
N GLU A 636 -11.53 38.93 4.55
CA GLU A 636 -10.72 37.74 4.76
C GLU A 636 -9.93 37.39 3.50
N ALA A 637 -10.55 37.48 2.32
CA ALA A 637 -9.87 37.28 1.04
C ALA A 637 -8.69 38.26 0.86
N GLN A 638 -8.90 39.56 1.21
CA GLN A 638 -7.85 40.58 1.15
C GLN A 638 -6.69 40.30 2.12
N GLN A 639 -6.98 39.83 3.33
CA GLN A 639 -5.94 39.43 4.31
C GLN A 639 -5.06 38.31 3.76
N LEU A 640 -5.65 37.27 3.15
CA LEU A 640 -4.91 36.15 2.55
C LEU A 640 -4.10 36.63 1.34
N TRP A 641 -4.66 37.51 0.52
CA TRP A 641 -3.94 38.12 -0.61
C TRP A 641 -2.72 38.91 -0.15
N ASP A 642 -2.87 39.75 0.88
CA ASP A 642 -1.76 40.54 1.42
C ASP A 642 -0.65 39.63 1.99
N LYS A 643 -1.05 38.52 2.61
CA LYS A 643 -0.14 37.48 3.08
C LYS A 643 0.60 36.82 1.94
N LEU A 644 -0.12 36.39 0.87
CA LEU A 644 0.46 35.80 -0.33
C LEU A 644 1.46 36.75 -1.02
N ARG A 645 1.10 38.02 -1.13
CA ARG A 645 1.97 39.07 -1.67
C ARG A 645 3.20 39.31 -0.78
N GLY A 646 3.03 39.27 0.55
CA GLY A 646 4.15 39.35 1.48
C GLY A 646 5.12 38.16 1.35
N LEU A 647 4.60 36.97 1.05
CA LEU A 647 5.38 35.77 0.81
C LEU A 647 6.22 35.90 -0.48
N SER A 648 5.63 36.45 -1.57
CA SER A 648 6.32 36.63 -2.86
C SER A 648 7.49 37.62 -2.81
N ASN A 649 7.56 38.46 -1.78
CA ASN A 649 8.70 39.36 -1.54
C ASN A 649 9.89 38.66 -0.86
N ARG A 650 9.72 37.44 -0.33
CA ARG A 650 10.72 36.73 0.48
C ARG A 650 11.20 35.44 -0.18
N GLN A 651 10.38 34.86 -1.04
CA GLN A 651 10.68 33.60 -1.74
C GLN A 651 9.99 33.58 -3.10
N TYR A 652 10.41 32.63 -3.94
CA TYR A 652 9.71 32.37 -5.19
C TYR A 652 8.26 31.91 -4.90
N VAL A 653 7.31 32.56 -5.52
CA VAL A 653 5.89 32.21 -5.53
C VAL A 653 5.45 32.10 -6.98
N PRO A 654 4.88 30.97 -7.44
CA PRO A 654 4.39 30.83 -8.82
C PRO A 654 3.41 31.96 -9.16
N ALA A 655 3.71 32.72 -10.21
CA ALA A 655 2.85 33.83 -10.66
C ALA A 655 1.45 33.32 -11.09
N TYR A 656 1.36 32.06 -11.52
CA TYR A 656 0.10 31.38 -11.82
C TYR A 656 -0.85 31.33 -10.62
N SER A 657 -0.36 30.93 -9.44
CA SER A 657 -1.18 30.90 -8.22
C SER A 657 -1.74 32.30 -7.88
N MET A 658 -0.94 33.33 -8.05
CA MET A 658 -1.37 34.72 -7.86
C MET A 658 -2.41 35.14 -8.93
N ALA A 659 -2.23 34.69 -10.19
CA ALA A 659 -3.18 34.97 -11.28
C ALA A 659 -4.57 34.36 -11.03
N VAL A 660 -4.61 33.13 -10.52
CA VAL A 660 -5.86 32.45 -10.16
C VAL A 660 -6.63 33.23 -9.10
N ALA A 661 -5.96 33.68 -8.04
CA ALA A 661 -6.61 34.52 -7.02
C ALA A 661 -7.17 35.83 -7.61
N GLN A 662 -6.39 36.52 -8.47
CA GLN A 662 -6.83 37.76 -9.13
C GLN A 662 -7.98 37.54 -10.11
N SER A 663 -7.99 36.40 -10.82
CA SER A 663 -9.12 36.01 -11.66
C SER A 663 -10.40 35.86 -10.84
N SER A 664 -10.35 35.18 -9.70
CA SER A 664 -11.48 35.02 -8.77
C SER A 664 -11.94 36.38 -8.19
N PHE A 665 -11.02 37.33 -8.00
CA PHE A 665 -11.35 38.70 -7.57
C PHE A 665 -11.97 39.55 -8.69
N GLY A 666 -12.03 39.06 -9.92
CA GLY A 666 -12.51 39.77 -11.09
C GLY A 666 -11.51 40.77 -11.68
N ASN A 667 -10.28 40.80 -11.20
CA ASN A 667 -9.20 41.70 -11.66
C ASN A 667 -8.51 41.12 -12.90
N LYS A 668 -9.22 41.09 -14.04
CA LYS A 668 -8.78 40.45 -15.29
C LYS A 668 -7.40 40.93 -15.77
N ASP A 669 -7.15 42.25 -15.72
CA ASP A 669 -5.90 42.83 -16.23
C ASP A 669 -4.71 42.33 -15.41
N GLU A 670 -4.83 42.31 -14.10
CA GLU A 670 -3.76 41.82 -13.23
C GLU A 670 -3.59 40.30 -13.34
N ALA A 671 -4.69 39.55 -13.46
CA ALA A 671 -4.63 38.10 -13.68
C ALA A 671 -3.88 37.74 -14.97
N ILE A 672 -4.18 38.42 -16.09
CA ILE A 672 -3.49 38.20 -17.36
C ILE A 672 -2.01 38.59 -17.27
N ARG A 673 -1.69 39.75 -16.66
CA ARG A 673 -0.31 40.19 -16.45
C ARG A 673 0.51 39.15 -15.65
N LEU A 674 -0.12 38.54 -14.64
CA LEU A 674 0.54 37.49 -13.82
C LEU A 674 0.71 36.19 -14.59
N LEU A 675 -0.24 35.83 -15.49
CA LEU A 675 -0.07 34.67 -16.38
C LEU A 675 1.04 34.90 -17.41
N GLU A 676 1.13 36.11 -17.97
CA GLU A 676 2.25 36.47 -18.86
C GLU A 676 3.58 36.39 -18.12
N LYS A 677 3.62 36.89 -16.87
CA LYS A 677 4.80 36.75 -16.01
C LYS A 677 5.15 35.28 -15.73
N SER A 678 4.16 34.41 -15.46
CA SER A 678 4.41 32.98 -15.29
C SER A 678 5.06 32.35 -16.52
N TYR A 679 4.60 32.75 -17.73
CA TYR A 679 5.21 32.33 -18.97
C TYR A 679 6.66 32.84 -19.12
N GLU A 680 6.92 34.10 -18.81
CA GLU A 680 8.26 34.74 -18.88
C GLU A 680 9.24 34.20 -17.85
N ASP A 681 8.76 33.83 -16.66
CA ASP A 681 9.57 33.23 -15.59
C ASP A 681 9.93 31.75 -15.88
N HIS A 682 9.53 31.23 -17.04
CA HIS A 682 9.70 29.81 -17.40
C HIS A 682 9.07 28.86 -16.39
N ALA A 683 7.91 29.24 -15.81
CA ALA A 683 7.19 28.40 -14.88
C ALA A 683 7.00 26.98 -15.44
N PRO A 684 7.09 25.94 -14.62
CA PRO A 684 6.92 24.57 -15.08
C PRO A 684 5.59 24.38 -15.82
N PHE A 685 5.60 23.62 -16.91
CA PHE A 685 4.38 23.25 -17.61
C PHE A 685 3.87 21.93 -17.03
N ASP A 686 3.36 22.03 -15.81
CA ASP A 686 2.89 20.88 -15.02
C ASP A 686 1.60 21.18 -14.26
N SER A 687 1.23 20.28 -13.33
CA SER A 687 0.04 20.39 -12.51
C SER A 687 0.09 21.60 -11.56
N GLN A 688 -1.04 22.31 -11.45
CA GLN A 688 -1.25 23.50 -10.62
C GLN A 688 -0.37 24.71 -10.96
N ASP A 689 0.18 24.76 -12.19
CA ASP A 689 0.88 25.90 -12.76
C ASP A 689 0.44 26.11 -14.24
N LEU A 690 1.26 26.71 -15.06
CA LEU A 690 0.94 27.11 -16.44
C LEU A 690 0.39 25.95 -17.29
N GLY A 691 0.74 24.71 -16.99
CA GLY A 691 0.18 23.52 -17.63
C GLY A 691 -1.35 23.37 -17.47
N TRP A 692 -1.95 24.02 -16.48
CA TRP A 692 -3.41 23.95 -16.28
C TRP A 692 -4.20 25.09 -16.93
N ILE A 693 -3.55 25.98 -17.68
CA ILE A 693 -4.17 27.18 -18.28
C ILE A 693 -5.42 26.86 -19.13
N LEU A 694 -5.46 25.66 -19.74
CA LEU A 694 -6.62 25.20 -20.52
C LEU A 694 -7.74 24.60 -19.70
N VAL A 695 -7.42 23.97 -18.56
CA VAL A 695 -8.37 23.13 -17.80
C VAL A 695 -8.83 23.74 -16.48
N ASP A 696 -8.16 24.78 -16.00
CA ASP A 696 -8.51 25.45 -14.74
C ASP A 696 -9.75 26.34 -14.94
N HIS A 697 -10.90 25.92 -14.40
CA HIS A 697 -12.16 26.65 -14.45
C HIS A 697 -12.10 28.04 -13.76
N ARG A 698 -11.19 28.25 -12.82
CA ARG A 698 -11.00 29.52 -12.13
C ARG A 698 -10.51 30.64 -13.07
N LEU A 699 -10.01 30.26 -14.26
CA LEU A 699 -9.60 31.17 -15.32
C LEU A 699 -10.69 31.40 -16.39
N ASP A 700 -11.88 30.80 -16.28
CA ASP A 700 -12.95 30.88 -17.29
C ASP A 700 -13.38 32.31 -17.60
N SER A 701 -13.33 33.20 -16.62
CA SER A 701 -13.61 34.62 -16.80
C SER A 701 -12.68 35.32 -17.80
N LEU A 702 -11.49 34.75 -18.05
CA LEU A 702 -10.45 35.28 -18.93
C LEU A 702 -10.52 34.72 -20.36
N ARG A 703 -11.21 33.59 -20.61
CA ARG A 703 -11.23 32.89 -21.90
C ARG A 703 -11.75 33.73 -23.07
N GLY A 704 -12.56 34.75 -22.81
CA GLY A 704 -13.05 35.72 -23.81
C GLY A 704 -12.04 36.80 -24.17
N ASP A 705 -11.02 37.06 -23.35
CA ASP A 705 -10.03 38.14 -23.54
C ASP A 705 -9.02 37.80 -24.63
N SER A 706 -8.76 38.74 -25.55
CA SER A 706 -7.81 38.55 -26.66
C SER A 706 -6.38 38.34 -26.22
N ARG A 707 -5.97 38.99 -25.11
CA ARG A 707 -4.62 38.84 -24.54
C ARG A 707 -4.44 37.42 -24.00
N PHE A 708 -5.46 36.87 -23.31
CA PHE A 708 -5.43 35.49 -22.81
C PHE A 708 -5.33 34.48 -23.98
N LYS A 709 -6.14 34.71 -25.08
CA LYS A 709 -6.05 33.87 -26.28
C LYS A 709 -4.67 33.96 -26.93
N ASN A 710 -4.06 35.14 -26.99
CA ASN A 710 -2.73 35.33 -27.55
C ASN A 710 -1.67 34.62 -26.70
N LEU A 711 -1.80 34.66 -25.37
CA LEU A 711 -0.90 33.91 -24.46
C LEU A 711 -1.00 32.41 -24.72
N ILE A 712 -2.21 31.87 -24.80
CA ILE A 712 -2.44 30.45 -25.15
C ILE A 712 -1.79 30.11 -26.49
N ALA A 713 -2.00 30.93 -27.53
CA ALA A 713 -1.40 30.71 -28.85
C ALA A 713 0.13 30.68 -28.79
N ARG A 714 0.75 31.54 -27.99
CA ARG A 714 2.24 31.53 -27.73
C ARG A 714 2.70 30.28 -27.03
N ILE A 715 1.97 29.83 -25.99
CA ILE A 715 2.30 28.61 -25.24
C ILE A 715 2.29 27.38 -26.16
N PHE A 716 1.33 27.30 -27.10
CA PHE A 716 1.16 26.15 -27.98
C PHE A 716 1.73 26.35 -29.39
N SER A 717 2.51 27.41 -29.65
CA SER A 717 3.17 27.66 -30.93
C SER A 717 4.23 26.62 -31.29
N GLY A 718 4.72 25.88 -30.32
CA GLY A 718 5.86 24.94 -30.46
C GLY A 718 7.21 25.63 -30.55
N GLU A 719 7.26 26.94 -30.41
CA GLU A 719 8.53 27.67 -30.33
C GLU A 719 9.15 27.48 -28.91
N PRO A 720 10.42 27.06 -28.80
CA PRO A 720 11.09 26.97 -27.51
C PRO A 720 11.15 28.33 -26.84
N ARG A 721 11.00 28.36 -25.51
CA ARG A 721 11.12 29.59 -24.69
C ARG A 721 12.53 30.12 -24.67
#